data_ca1f2a752ef54efdc6c1b2fed090b228
#
_entry.id   ca1f2a752ef54efdc6c1b2fed090b228
#
_cell.length_a   1.000
_cell.length_b   1.000
_cell.length_c   1.000
_cell.angle_alpha   90.00
_cell.angle_beta   90.00
_cell.angle_gamma   90.00
#
_symmetry.space_group_name_H-M   'P 1'
#
loop_
_entity.id
_entity.type
_entity.pdbx_description
1 polymer ?
#
loop_
_entity_poly.entity_id
_entity_poly.type
_entity_poly.pdbx_seq_one_letter_code
_entity_poly.pdbx_strand_id
1 'polypeptide(L)'
;MRARTLVAALALTLALAPPASARDYSSTARNIIPSGQYGGVPPPPGADQQARMYDALTPLFAGVRRGDLFRDFKSERLGPAGEGPLRTEAVPRSGVRLVRDRFDVPHIYGRTNDDVTFAAGWVTAEDREALLEQARYNGRVAALDVPGQSAISLITGLRSFKPSAQAEALLSRESALLRRYGRRGRRLLHDIDVFVSGINAYYRAKGRNHPPWTRNDVFALNAVKSQLFGEGGGNEVNSSMFLSGLRRRFGGRRGLSIWNDLRERQDPETPVSIPGRFPYAPLPRHRRGNVVLDDNSFTPVDIGAPRSAQAPERPHASNILMVAGRRSRSGHPLFVGGPQIGYFYPGLTLEMDLHGPGWAARGATSAPFPGYILIGRREDFVWTLTSAGGDLIDNYVETLCGGSDHRYRYKGRCRAMAFLDAGTLDGKPVGFYRTVHGPVVGYATVHGRRVAVSRKRSSYLRDATDQLLFQRLTRGRVRSAHDFFRAASVSPQTFNTFYADNRVAAMITTGRLPIRARGVDSGLPTDGRGRYEWRGFLSARRHPHGIVRSGVLNNWNNKPARGFPAADDQYAYGSIQRVDLLNRNTAKVRRHTLATLTGAMNAAATQDVRDVLLLPTLSKVLRSGRAPTARAMRMLELLEAWRRHGASRLDRNLDGLIDDPGAAIMDAAWPRLADAAIGARLGPRLTTELGQRLMGPFDLPPGGQFSGWHIYMDKDLRTLLGEPVRGRFRNRYCGRGRLSRCRHDLWAAIEAAGAQLASAQGPDPQRWRADARRERITFIPGGLLPYTMRYTNRPSGIQQVVSFRGHRRR
;
A
#
# COMPACT_ATOMS: atom_id res chain seq x y z
N MET A 1 -26.49 23.91 81.16
CA MET A 1 -25.58 24.48 80.14
C MET A 1 -24.92 23.31 79.40
N ARG A 2 -25.37 23.03 78.18
CA ARG A 2 -24.81 21.92 77.37
C ARG A 2 -24.06 22.55 76.20
N ALA A 3 -22.73 22.29 76.13
CA ALA A 3 -21.89 22.70 75.04
C ALA A 3 -22.09 21.71 73.87
N ARG A 4 -22.42 22.20 72.65
CA ARG A 4 -22.44 21.40 71.41
C ARG A 4 -21.16 21.62 70.71
N THR A 5 -20.40 20.49 70.53
CA THR A 5 -19.19 20.44 69.70
C THR A 5 -19.57 20.23 68.26
N LEU A 6 -19.25 21.19 67.38
CA LEU A 6 -19.33 21.04 65.93
C LEU A 6 -18.07 20.31 65.46
N VAL A 7 -18.25 19.14 64.84
CA VAL A 7 -17.18 18.46 64.08
C VAL A 7 -17.30 18.89 62.60
N ALA A 8 -16.37 19.73 62.14
CA ALA A 8 -16.26 20.09 60.73
C ALA A 8 -15.51 18.97 60.00
N ALA A 9 -16.18 18.22 59.12
CA ALA A 9 -15.59 17.25 58.23
C ALA A 9 -14.92 17.98 57.03
N LEU A 10 -13.57 18.02 57.03
CA LEU A 10 -12.76 18.54 55.94
C LEU A 10 -12.68 17.45 54.87
N ALA A 11 -13.48 17.56 53.82
CA ALA A 11 -13.37 16.71 52.63
C ALA A 11 -12.11 17.12 51.81
N LEU A 12 -11.03 16.40 51.99
CA LEU A 12 -9.83 16.55 51.14
C LEU A 12 -10.14 16.02 49.75
N THR A 13 -10.51 16.89 48.81
CA THR A 13 -10.49 16.59 47.38
C THR A 13 -9.03 16.49 46.96
N LEU A 14 -8.50 15.28 46.91
CA LEU A 14 -7.24 14.99 46.21
C LEU A 14 -7.42 15.33 44.74
N ALA A 15 -7.08 16.54 44.36
CA ALA A 15 -6.87 16.92 42.98
C ALA A 15 -5.73 16.04 42.44
N LEU A 16 -6.08 15.03 41.64
CA LEU A 16 -5.13 14.22 40.92
C LEU A 16 -4.29 15.09 40.03
N ALA A 17 -3.03 15.34 40.39
CA ALA A 17 -2.07 15.98 39.52
C ALA A 17 -2.03 15.23 38.17
N PRO A 18 -2.18 15.93 37.02
CA PRO A 18 -2.09 15.27 35.73
C PRO A 18 -0.72 14.58 35.63
N PRO A 19 -0.65 13.36 35.06
CA PRO A 19 0.61 12.70 34.82
C PRO A 19 1.52 13.66 34.05
N ALA A 20 2.77 13.80 34.47
CA ALA A 20 3.72 14.74 33.90
C ALA A 20 3.70 14.60 32.38
N SER A 21 3.23 15.64 31.69
CA SER A 21 3.07 15.66 30.23
C SER A 21 4.42 15.39 29.60
N ALA A 22 4.52 14.36 28.77
CA ALA A 22 5.75 14.05 28.06
C ALA A 22 6.13 15.26 27.19
N ARG A 23 7.40 15.72 27.29
CA ARG A 23 7.87 16.91 26.60
C ARG A 23 7.83 16.71 25.09
N ASP A 24 7.07 17.52 24.36
CA ASP A 24 6.99 17.52 22.91
C ASP A 24 8.17 18.30 22.29
N TYR A 25 9.04 17.61 21.56
CA TYR A 25 10.20 18.20 20.88
C TYR A 25 9.93 18.61 19.43
N SER A 26 8.69 18.46 18.93
CA SER A 26 8.39 18.93 17.58
C SER A 26 8.43 20.46 17.47
N SER A 27 8.96 20.95 16.35
CA SER A 27 8.80 22.34 15.95
C SER A 27 7.51 22.58 15.18
N THR A 28 7.11 21.57 14.42
CA THR A 28 5.82 21.48 13.71
C THR A 28 5.41 20.02 13.69
N ALA A 29 4.14 19.76 14.00
CA ALA A 29 3.51 18.45 13.84
C ALA A 29 2.06 18.68 13.44
N ARG A 30 1.71 18.22 12.23
CA ARG A 30 0.40 18.37 11.64
C ARG A 30 0.01 17.17 10.81
N ASN A 31 -1.30 16.87 10.70
CA ASN A 31 -1.76 15.73 9.95
C ASN A 31 -3.11 15.93 9.26
N ILE A 32 -3.39 15.05 8.30
CA ILE A 32 -4.71 14.76 7.76
C ILE A 32 -4.93 13.27 7.99
N ILE A 33 -5.49 12.89 9.14
CA ILE A 33 -5.78 11.52 9.57
C ILE A 33 -7.28 11.44 9.89
N PRO A 34 -8.00 10.34 9.55
CA PRO A 34 -9.39 10.16 9.98
C PRO A 34 -9.53 10.22 11.51
N SER A 35 -10.49 11.00 12.00
CA SER A 35 -10.84 11.07 13.42
C SER A 35 -11.98 10.10 13.77
N GLY A 36 -12.50 10.17 15.00
CA GLY A 36 -13.65 9.39 15.47
C GLY A 36 -14.89 9.56 14.61
N GLN A 37 -15.21 10.80 14.21
CA GLN A 37 -16.34 11.13 13.33
C GLN A 37 -16.32 10.38 11.98
N TYR A 38 -15.17 9.88 11.55
CA TYR A 38 -14.98 9.17 10.29
C TYR A 38 -15.41 7.69 10.37
N GLY A 39 -16.19 7.29 11.35
CA GLY A 39 -16.58 5.91 11.59
C GLY A 39 -18.05 5.66 11.91
N GLY A 40 -18.81 6.70 12.21
CA GLY A 40 -20.23 6.56 12.55
C GLY A 40 -21.10 6.15 11.34
N VAL A 41 -22.12 5.31 11.58
CA VAL A 41 -23.12 4.91 10.58
C VAL A 41 -24.49 5.10 11.21
N PRO A 42 -25.29 6.05 10.70
CA PRO A 42 -25.05 6.96 9.58
C PRO A 42 -23.88 7.94 9.84
N PRO A 43 -23.29 8.55 8.78
CA PRO A 43 -22.20 9.49 8.95
C PRO A 43 -22.59 10.70 9.80
N PRO A 44 -21.90 10.98 10.91
CA PRO A 44 -22.16 12.17 11.72
C PRO A 44 -21.66 13.44 11.02
N PRO A 45 -22.07 14.63 11.50
CA PRO A 45 -21.53 15.91 11.04
C PRO A 45 -19.98 15.92 11.12
N GLY A 46 -19.32 16.38 10.06
CA GLY A 46 -17.85 16.40 9.99
C GLY A 46 -17.18 15.08 9.54
N ALA A 47 -17.95 14.03 9.25
CA ALA A 47 -17.39 12.75 8.74
C ALA A 47 -16.60 12.90 7.44
N ASP A 48 -16.84 13.94 6.64
CA ASP A 48 -16.15 14.26 5.40
C ASP A 48 -14.94 15.20 5.57
N GLN A 49 -14.61 15.59 6.80
CA GLN A 49 -13.61 16.61 7.09
C GLN A 49 -12.22 16.31 6.50
N GLN A 50 -11.77 15.05 6.57
CA GLN A 50 -10.51 14.64 5.99
C GLN A 50 -10.48 14.89 4.47
N ALA A 51 -11.56 14.56 3.78
CA ALA A 51 -11.69 14.76 2.34
C ALA A 51 -11.67 16.24 1.96
N ARG A 52 -12.36 17.10 2.75
CA ARG A 52 -12.36 18.55 2.55
C ARG A 52 -10.97 19.17 2.73
N MET A 53 -10.18 18.68 3.70
CA MET A 53 -8.80 19.13 3.90
C MET A 53 -7.94 18.85 2.64
N TYR A 54 -8.10 17.68 2.02
CA TYR A 54 -7.43 17.38 0.77
C TYR A 54 -7.92 18.21 -0.40
N ASP A 55 -9.22 18.40 -0.52
CA ASP A 55 -9.80 19.21 -1.59
C ASP A 55 -9.40 20.69 -1.52
N ALA A 56 -9.13 21.21 -0.33
CA ALA A 56 -8.58 22.56 -0.13
C ALA A 56 -7.09 22.63 -0.54
N LEU A 57 -6.32 21.58 -0.25
CA LEU A 57 -4.87 21.55 -0.50
C LEU A 57 -4.52 21.30 -1.97
N THR A 58 -5.26 20.44 -2.66
CA THR A 58 -4.89 19.93 -3.98
C THR A 58 -4.81 21.01 -5.05
N PRO A 59 -5.71 21.99 -5.18
CA PRO A 59 -5.65 23.05 -6.18
C PRO A 59 -4.43 23.96 -6.07
N LEU A 60 -3.79 24.01 -4.90
CA LEU A 60 -2.59 24.81 -4.67
C LEU A 60 -1.38 24.30 -5.47
N PHE A 61 -1.43 23.07 -5.97
CA PHE A 61 -0.35 22.44 -6.73
C PHE A 61 0.99 22.52 -5.95
N ALA A 62 2.02 23.18 -6.46
CA ALA A 62 3.29 23.41 -5.77
C ALA A 62 3.29 24.65 -4.87
N GLY A 63 2.25 25.47 -4.90
CA GLY A 63 2.15 26.78 -4.24
C GLY A 63 1.76 26.73 -2.75
N VAL A 64 1.89 25.58 -2.09
CA VAL A 64 1.57 25.42 -0.67
C VAL A 64 2.41 26.35 0.20
N ARG A 65 1.75 27.12 1.06
CA ARG A 65 2.37 28.09 2.00
C ARG A 65 2.25 27.58 3.45
N ARG A 66 2.99 28.20 4.35
CA ARG A 66 2.93 27.87 5.78
C ARG A 66 1.50 28.01 6.35
N GLY A 67 0.79 29.07 5.96
CA GLY A 67 -0.61 29.29 6.37
C GLY A 67 -1.53 28.13 6.02
N ASP A 68 -1.36 27.56 4.82
CA ASP A 68 -2.17 26.44 4.35
C ASP A 68 -1.97 25.19 5.22
N LEU A 69 -0.73 24.91 5.68
CA LEU A 69 -0.48 23.81 6.63
C LEU A 69 -1.21 24.01 7.97
N PHE A 70 -1.45 25.25 8.39
CA PHE A 70 -2.19 25.52 9.63
C PHE A 70 -3.69 25.54 9.45
N ARG A 71 -4.18 25.87 8.27
CA ARG A 71 -5.60 25.88 7.90
C ARG A 71 -6.12 24.49 7.54
N ASP A 72 -5.37 23.76 6.69
CA ASP A 72 -5.85 22.55 6.02
C ASP A 72 -5.34 21.25 6.69
N PHE A 73 -4.60 21.34 7.79
CA PHE A 73 -4.14 20.19 8.57
C PHE A 73 -4.52 20.37 10.05
N LYS A 74 -4.93 19.28 10.68
CA LYS A 74 -5.09 19.22 12.14
C LYS A 74 -3.75 19.34 12.84
N SER A 75 -3.73 19.84 14.06
CA SER A 75 -2.56 19.73 14.93
C SER A 75 -2.28 18.27 15.27
N GLU A 76 -1.01 17.88 15.27
CA GLU A 76 -0.55 16.57 15.75
C GLU A 76 0.37 16.72 16.98
N ARG A 77 0.19 17.81 17.76
CA ARG A 77 0.88 17.96 19.04
C ARG A 77 0.37 16.93 20.04
N LEU A 78 1.22 16.55 20.95
CA LEU A 78 0.85 15.65 22.06
C LEU A 78 -0.04 16.43 23.05
N GLY A 79 -1.25 15.93 23.27
CA GLY A 79 -2.30 16.58 24.03
C GLY A 79 -3.21 17.50 23.20
N PRO A 80 -4.35 17.90 23.74
CA PRO A 80 -5.40 18.64 23.02
C PRO A 80 -5.16 20.16 22.96
N ALA A 81 -4.01 20.65 23.35
CA ALA A 81 -3.75 22.09 23.49
C ALA A 81 -4.02 22.88 22.21
N GLY A 82 -4.91 23.87 22.27
CA GLY A 82 -5.28 24.76 21.17
C GLY A 82 -6.26 24.18 20.14
N GLU A 83 -6.89 23.03 20.40
CA GLU A 83 -7.83 22.38 19.49
C GLU A 83 -9.33 22.56 19.88
N GLY A 84 -9.69 23.73 20.40
CA GLY A 84 -11.09 24.15 20.61
C GLY A 84 -11.75 23.49 21.81
N PRO A 85 -13.11 23.43 21.85
CA PRO A 85 -13.82 22.87 22.97
C PRO A 85 -13.47 21.40 23.17
N LEU A 86 -13.27 21.00 24.42
CA LEU A 86 -12.94 19.66 24.84
C LEU A 86 -14.15 18.96 25.45
N ARG A 87 -14.35 17.68 25.08
CA ARG A 87 -15.39 16.82 25.65
C ARG A 87 -14.74 15.69 26.44
N THR A 88 -15.02 15.60 27.74
CA THR A 88 -14.58 14.46 28.55
C THR A 88 -15.56 13.31 28.42
N GLU A 89 -15.07 12.11 28.27
CA GLU A 89 -15.88 10.89 28.19
C GLU A 89 -15.56 9.93 29.32
N ALA A 90 -16.63 9.31 29.85
CA ALA A 90 -16.51 8.31 30.90
C ALA A 90 -16.11 6.96 30.31
N VAL A 91 -15.06 6.35 30.86
CA VAL A 91 -14.63 5.00 30.56
C VAL A 91 -14.69 4.20 31.87
N PRO A 92 -15.25 2.96 31.90
CA PRO A 92 -15.42 2.19 33.14
C PRO A 92 -14.08 1.60 33.64
N ARG A 93 -13.07 2.47 33.82
CA ARG A 93 -11.74 2.15 34.32
C ARG A 93 -11.11 3.36 35.00
N SER A 94 -10.97 3.29 36.31
CA SER A 94 -10.57 4.42 37.19
C SER A 94 -9.22 5.06 36.86
N GLY A 95 -8.32 4.32 36.21
CA GLY A 95 -7.00 4.84 35.80
C GLY A 95 -7.00 5.61 34.49
N VAL A 96 -8.16 5.75 33.81
CA VAL A 96 -8.29 6.35 32.50
C VAL A 96 -8.89 7.76 32.59
N ARG A 97 -8.35 8.70 31.81
CA ARG A 97 -8.99 9.96 31.45
C ARG A 97 -9.02 10.05 29.93
N LEU A 98 -10.22 10.14 29.34
CA LEU A 98 -10.47 10.28 27.92
C LEU A 98 -11.05 11.66 27.63
N VAL A 99 -10.43 12.39 26.71
CA VAL A 99 -10.85 13.72 26.25
C VAL A 99 -10.87 13.74 24.74
N ARG A 100 -11.90 14.26 24.12
CA ARG A 100 -11.96 14.50 22.66
C ARG A 100 -11.87 15.99 22.35
N ASP A 101 -11.15 16.32 21.29
CA ASP A 101 -11.02 17.68 20.78
C ASP A 101 -12.12 17.99 19.73
N ARG A 102 -12.09 19.18 19.15
CA ARG A 102 -13.08 19.63 18.13
C ARG A 102 -13.11 18.78 16.87
N PHE A 103 -12.07 17.99 16.61
CA PHE A 103 -11.98 17.04 15.50
C PHE A 103 -12.37 15.64 15.92
N ASP A 104 -12.91 15.50 17.11
CA ASP A 104 -13.27 14.23 17.74
C ASP A 104 -12.07 13.26 17.89
N VAL A 105 -10.85 13.81 17.96
CA VAL A 105 -9.64 13.01 18.22
C VAL A 105 -9.60 12.63 19.70
N PRO A 106 -9.52 11.34 20.04
CA PRO A 106 -9.42 10.90 21.42
C PRO A 106 -8.00 11.08 21.96
N HIS A 107 -7.89 11.83 23.06
CA HIS A 107 -6.69 11.97 23.88
C HIS A 107 -6.84 11.08 25.12
N ILE A 108 -6.11 9.98 25.15
CA ILE A 108 -6.21 8.94 26.17
C ILE A 108 -5.03 9.04 27.15
N TYR A 109 -5.35 9.27 28.41
CA TYR A 109 -4.38 9.30 29.50
C TYR A 109 -4.62 8.11 30.43
N GLY A 110 -3.59 7.29 30.65
CA GLY A 110 -3.64 6.13 31.54
C GLY A 110 -2.58 6.19 32.62
N ARG A 111 -2.92 5.81 33.85
CA ARG A 111 -1.94 5.64 34.96
C ARG A 111 -0.99 4.48 34.68
N THR A 112 -1.48 3.46 34.01
CA THR A 112 -0.72 2.28 33.58
C THR A 112 -0.80 2.10 32.07
N ASN A 113 0.08 1.28 31.49
CA ASN A 113 -0.04 0.90 30.09
C ASN A 113 -1.34 0.15 29.80
N ASP A 114 -1.83 -0.62 30.76
CA ASP A 114 -3.06 -1.38 30.63
C ASP A 114 -4.29 -0.45 30.57
N ASP A 115 -4.25 0.68 31.31
CA ASP A 115 -5.32 1.69 31.23
C ASP A 115 -5.40 2.31 29.84
N VAL A 116 -4.23 2.70 29.26
CA VAL A 116 -4.19 3.22 27.88
C VAL A 116 -4.69 2.18 26.87
N THR A 117 -4.28 0.91 27.04
CA THR A 117 -4.66 -0.17 26.13
C THR A 117 -6.15 -0.50 26.21
N PHE A 118 -6.72 -0.52 27.42
CA PHE A 118 -8.15 -0.72 27.62
C PHE A 118 -8.96 0.40 26.97
N ALA A 119 -8.59 1.65 27.23
CA ALA A 119 -9.28 2.81 26.67
C ALA A 119 -9.15 2.87 25.14
N ALA A 120 -8.01 2.46 24.59
CA ALA A 120 -7.86 2.34 23.14
C ALA A 120 -8.81 1.27 22.53
N GLY A 121 -9.06 0.18 23.24
CA GLY A 121 -10.07 -0.81 22.86
C GLY A 121 -11.48 -0.27 22.93
N TRP A 122 -11.82 0.44 24.01
CA TRP A 122 -13.10 1.12 24.19
C TRP A 122 -13.38 2.10 23.05
N VAL A 123 -12.45 3.03 22.78
CA VAL A 123 -12.57 4.03 21.72
C VAL A 123 -12.64 3.38 20.33
N THR A 124 -11.89 2.29 20.10
CA THR A 124 -11.94 1.58 18.80
C THR A 124 -13.33 0.98 18.58
N ALA A 125 -13.95 0.41 19.61
CA ALA A 125 -15.32 -0.09 19.52
C ALA A 125 -16.33 1.04 19.31
N GLU A 126 -16.19 2.16 20.02
CA GLU A 126 -17.04 3.32 19.89
C GLU A 126 -16.99 3.94 18.48
N ASP A 127 -15.79 4.17 17.96
CA ASP A 127 -15.57 4.90 16.71
C ASP A 127 -15.71 4.03 15.46
N ARG A 128 -15.64 2.69 15.57
CA ARG A 128 -15.57 1.76 14.44
C ARG A 128 -16.44 0.52 14.59
N GLU A 129 -17.48 0.55 15.42
CA GLU A 129 -18.35 -0.60 15.70
C GLU A 129 -18.77 -1.35 14.43
N ALA A 130 -19.37 -0.65 13.46
CA ALA A 130 -19.85 -1.26 12.23
C ALA A 130 -18.73 -1.95 11.42
N LEU A 131 -17.56 -1.31 11.33
CA LEU A 131 -16.40 -1.89 10.67
C LEU A 131 -15.85 -3.09 11.42
N LEU A 132 -15.81 -3.04 12.75
CA LEU A 132 -15.32 -4.12 13.58
C LEU A 132 -16.16 -5.40 13.40
N GLU A 133 -17.47 -5.27 13.50
CA GLU A 133 -18.38 -6.41 13.40
C GLU A 133 -18.38 -6.99 11.98
N GLN A 134 -18.32 -6.15 10.96
CA GLN A 134 -18.22 -6.60 9.59
C GLN A 134 -16.86 -7.27 9.28
N ALA A 135 -15.79 -6.82 9.93
CA ALA A 135 -14.43 -7.29 9.63
C ALA A 135 -14.00 -8.51 10.44
N ARG A 136 -14.49 -8.69 11.68
CA ARG A 136 -13.97 -9.71 12.60
C ARG A 136 -13.97 -11.13 12.03
N TYR A 137 -15.10 -11.61 11.53
CA TYR A 137 -15.19 -12.95 10.97
C TYR A 137 -14.69 -13.02 9.52
N ASN A 138 -15.00 -12.02 8.69
CA ASN A 138 -14.52 -11.93 7.32
C ASN A 138 -12.97 -11.91 7.24
N GLY A 139 -12.31 -11.39 8.26
CA GLY A 139 -10.84 -11.41 8.36
C GLY A 139 -10.22 -12.80 8.37
N ARG A 140 -10.99 -13.84 8.77
CA ARG A 140 -10.51 -15.24 8.79
C ARG A 140 -10.13 -15.73 7.40
N VAL A 141 -10.80 -15.27 6.34
CA VAL A 141 -10.45 -15.71 4.98
C VAL A 141 -9.03 -15.30 4.58
N ALA A 142 -8.55 -14.12 5.05
CA ALA A 142 -7.17 -13.70 4.87
C ALA A 142 -6.20 -14.51 5.74
N ALA A 143 -6.56 -14.76 7.01
CA ALA A 143 -5.72 -15.51 7.94
C ALA A 143 -5.50 -16.97 7.52
N LEU A 144 -6.54 -17.58 6.95
CA LEU A 144 -6.53 -18.97 6.47
C LEU A 144 -5.99 -19.12 5.05
N ASP A 145 -5.75 -18.03 4.33
CA ASP A 145 -5.44 -18.01 2.90
C ASP A 145 -6.51 -18.74 2.06
N VAL A 146 -7.81 -18.48 2.33
CA VAL A 146 -8.93 -19.13 1.61
C VAL A 146 -8.82 -18.83 0.11
N PRO A 147 -8.73 -19.86 -0.76
CA PRO A 147 -8.52 -19.64 -2.18
C PRO A 147 -9.62 -18.80 -2.83
N GLY A 148 -9.23 -17.79 -3.60
CA GLY A 148 -10.18 -16.96 -4.35
C GLY A 148 -11.04 -16.01 -3.49
N GLN A 149 -10.74 -15.86 -2.18
CA GLN A 149 -11.45 -14.95 -1.30
C GLN A 149 -10.56 -13.76 -0.90
N SER A 150 -11.17 -12.58 -0.87
CA SER A 150 -10.58 -11.34 -0.38
C SER A 150 -11.37 -10.86 0.83
N ALA A 151 -10.70 -10.75 1.99
CA ALA A 151 -11.36 -10.29 3.20
C ALA A 151 -11.95 -8.88 3.02
N ILE A 152 -11.22 -7.96 2.36
CA ILE A 152 -11.73 -6.60 2.12
C ILE A 152 -12.95 -6.60 1.21
N SER A 153 -13.00 -7.47 0.19
CA SER A 153 -14.17 -7.58 -0.69
C SER A 153 -15.38 -8.12 0.05
N LEU A 154 -15.19 -9.03 1.01
CA LEU A 154 -16.28 -9.51 1.86
C LEU A 154 -16.77 -8.41 2.83
N ILE A 155 -15.82 -7.66 3.43
CA ILE A 155 -16.13 -6.55 4.33
C ILE A 155 -16.91 -5.45 3.60
N THR A 156 -16.43 -4.99 2.46
CA THR A 156 -17.06 -3.91 1.70
C THR A 156 -18.32 -4.35 0.95
N GLY A 157 -18.44 -5.63 0.64
CA GLY A 157 -19.64 -6.25 0.06
C GLY A 157 -20.66 -6.70 1.09
N LEU A 158 -20.45 -6.40 2.38
CA LEU A 158 -21.34 -6.77 3.49
C LEU A 158 -21.69 -8.27 3.54
N ARG A 159 -20.71 -9.12 3.15
CA ARG A 159 -20.86 -10.57 3.16
C ARG A 159 -20.66 -11.12 4.58
N SER A 160 -21.11 -12.34 4.82
CA SER A 160 -21.06 -13.00 6.13
C SER A 160 -20.27 -14.30 6.08
N PHE A 161 -19.03 -14.25 6.57
CA PHE A 161 -18.24 -15.46 6.82
C PHE A 161 -18.38 -15.89 8.28
N LYS A 162 -18.64 -17.20 8.50
CA LYS A 162 -18.69 -17.81 9.83
C LYS A 162 -17.61 -18.90 9.88
N PRO A 163 -16.56 -18.73 10.70
CA PRO A 163 -15.46 -19.71 10.79
C PRO A 163 -15.92 -21.01 11.46
N SER A 164 -15.33 -22.13 11.03
CA SER A 164 -15.47 -23.42 11.73
C SER A 164 -14.62 -23.47 13.01
N ALA A 165 -14.89 -24.45 13.88
CA ALA A 165 -14.04 -24.73 15.04
C ALA A 165 -12.59 -25.07 14.62
N GLN A 166 -12.42 -25.76 13.49
CA GLN A 166 -11.10 -26.09 12.93
C GLN A 166 -10.34 -24.82 12.50
N ALA A 167 -11.01 -23.85 11.86
CA ALA A 167 -10.47 -22.57 11.49
C ALA A 167 -10.02 -21.75 12.72
N GLU A 168 -10.85 -21.69 13.76
CA GLU A 168 -10.53 -20.99 15.01
C GLU A 168 -9.34 -21.63 15.74
N ALA A 169 -9.31 -22.97 15.83
CA ALA A 169 -8.20 -23.71 16.43
C ALA A 169 -6.88 -23.48 15.66
N LEU A 170 -6.93 -23.37 14.33
CA LEU A 170 -5.77 -23.08 13.50
C LEU A 170 -5.23 -21.67 13.76
N LEU A 171 -6.10 -20.67 13.80
CA LEU A 171 -5.74 -19.28 14.02
C LEU A 171 -5.15 -19.04 15.42
N SER A 172 -5.68 -19.72 16.45
CA SER A 172 -5.20 -19.62 17.84
C SER A 172 -3.74 -20.03 18.02
N ARG A 173 -3.14 -20.77 17.05
CA ARG A 173 -1.72 -21.16 17.04
C ARG A 173 -0.77 -19.96 17.01
N GLU A 174 -1.21 -18.79 16.54
CA GLU A 174 -0.41 -17.57 16.60
C GLU A 174 -0.03 -17.19 18.03
N SER A 175 -0.88 -17.50 19.02
CA SER A 175 -0.55 -17.28 20.44
C SER A 175 0.70 -18.05 20.88
N ALA A 176 0.83 -19.32 20.47
CA ALA A 176 2.01 -20.12 20.77
C ALA A 176 3.27 -19.58 20.07
N LEU A 177 3.12 -19.11 18.84
CA LEU A 177 4.20 -18.45 18.12
C LEU A 177 4.66 -17.17 18.80
N LEU A 178 3.75 -16.30 19.22
CA LEU A 178 4.08 -15.05 19.90
C LEU A 178 4.82 -15.30 21.22
N ARG A 179 4.48 -16.34 21.98
CA ARG A 179 5.21 -16.72 23.20
C ARG A 179 6.70 -16.98 22.93
N ARG A 180 7.10 -17.44 21.73
CA ARG A 180 8.51 -17.68 21.35
C ARG A 180 9.33 -16.40 21.28
N TYR A 181 8.70 -15.22 21.20
CA TYR A 181 9.37 -13.92 21.29
C TYR A 181 9.67 -13.50 22.75
N GLY A 182 9.55 -14.43 23.72
CA GLY A 182 9.90 -14.23 25.11
C GLY A 182 9.01 -13.19 25.81
N ARG A 183 9.62 -12.33 26.62
CA ARG A 183 8.89 -11.30 27.39
C ARG A 183 8.06 -10.37 26.49
N ARG A 184 8.58 -10.00 25.34
CA ARG A 184 7.89 -9.09 24.41
C ARG A 184 6.64 -9.71 23.80
N GLY A 185 6.71 -10.99 23.41
CA GLY A 185 5.56 -11.70 22.87
C GLY A 185 4.48 -11.96 23.93
N ARG A 186 4.90 -12.32 25.17
CA ARG A 186 3.94 -12.44 26.29
C ARG A 186 3.26 -11.12 26.62
N ARG A 187 4.03 -10.00 26.59
CA ARG A 187 3.45 -8.68 26.80
C ARG A 187 2.47 -8.30 25.67
N LEU A 188 2.77 -8.64 24.41
CA LEU A 188 1.85 -8.41 23.29
C LEU A 188 0.53 -9.17 23.48
N LEU A 189 0.59 -10.45 23.87
CA LEU A 189 -0.61 -11.24 24.14
C LEU A 189 -1.45 -10.64 25.28
N HIS A 190 -0.80 -10.18 26.35
CA HIS A 190 -1.46 -9.47 27.43
C HIS A 190 -2.10 -8.15 26.94
N ASP A 191 -1.38 -7.37 26.16
CA ASP A 191 -1.92 -6.11 25.57
C ASP A 191 -3.14 -6.38 24.67
N ILE A 192 -3.14 -7.49 23.92
CA ILE A 192 -4.30 -7.91 23.11
C ILE A 192 -5.49 -8.23 24.03
N ASP A 193 -5.29 -8.97 25.12
CA ASP A 193 -6.37 -9.30 26.06
C ASP A 193 -6.98 -8.05 26.70
N VAL A 194 -6.13 -7.12 27.13
CA VAL A 194 -6.58 -5.86 27.72
C VAL A 194 -7.35 -5.00 26.71
N PHE A 195 -6.88 -4.93 25.45
CA PHE A 195 -7.54 -4.22 24.37
C PHE A 195 -8.93 -4.82 24.07
N VAL A 196 -8.99 -6.13 23.92
CA VAL A 196 -10.23 -6.89 23.71
C VAL A 196 -11.20 -6.68 24.87
N SER A 197 -10.70 -6.64 26.12
CA SER A 197 -11.54 -6.36 27.29
C SER A 197 -12.17 -4.97 27.22
N GLY A 198 -11.46 -3.97 26.67
CA GLY A 198 -11.98 -2.62 26.42
C GLY A 198 -13.10 -2.62 25.37
N ILE A 199 -12.93 -3.33 24.25
CA ILE A 199 -13.99 -3.51 23.22
C ILE A 199 -15.23 -4.16 23.87
N ASN A 200 -15.05 -5.26 24.57
CA ASN A 200 -16.15 -5.98 25.19
C ASN A 200 -16.85 -5.19 26.30
N ALA A 201 -16.12 -4.34 27.01
CA ALA A 201 -16.69 -3.43 28.02
C ALA A 201 -17.57 -2.37 27.36
N TYR A 202 -17.16 -1.81 26.23
CA TYR A 202 -17.97 -0.87 25.46
C TYR A 202 -19.30 -1.52 25.02
N TYR A 203 -19.23 -2.69 24.42
CA TYR A 203 -20.43 -3.39 23.96
C TYR A 203 -21.42 -3.68 25.11
N ARG A 204 -20.91 -4.16 26.26
CA ARG A 204 -21.76 -4.34 27.44
C ARG A 204 -22.40 -3.03 27.93
N ALA A 205 -21.60 -1.97 28.03
CA ALA A 205 -22.09 -0.66 28.54
C ALA A 205 -23.14 -0.03 27.60
N LYS A 206 -23.07 -0.34 26.28
CA LYS A 206 -24.03 0.13 25.28
C LYS A 206 -25.17 -0.86 24.99
N GLY A 207 -25.26 -1.96 25.73
CA GLY A 207 -26.30 -2.97 25.53
C GLY A 207 -26.22 -3.67 24.16
N ARG A 208 -25.05 -3.75 23.57
CA ARG A 208 -24.85 -4.40 22.26
C ARG A 208 -24.78 -5.92 22.42
N ASN A 209 -25.64 -6.62 21.70
CA ASN A 209 -25.67 -8.08 21.72
C ASN A 209 -24.73 -8.68 20.66
N HIS A 210 -23.43 -8.35 20.75
CA HIS A 210 -22.40 -8.93 19.92
C HIS A 210 -21.69 -10.08 20.66
N PRO A 211 -21.30 -11.18 19.99
CA PRO A 211 -20.44 -12.17 20.58
C PRO A 211 -19.13 -11.53 21.11
N PRO A 212 -18.62 -11.95 22.27
CA PRO A 212 -17.39 -11.35 22.81
C PRO A 212 -16.21 -11.44 21.84
N TRP A 213 -15.46 -10.36 21.74
CA TRP A 213 -14.19 -10.35 21.01
C TRP A 213 -13.14 -11.20 21.71
N THR A 214 -12.27 -11.81 20.91
CA THR A 214 -11.18 -12.69 21.33
C THR A 214 -9.85 -12.30 20.68
N ARG A 215 -8.74 -12.94 21.06
CA ARG A 215 -7.45 -12.77 20.39
C ARG A 215 -7.52 -13.10 18.89
N ASN A 216 -8.35 -14.09 18.52
CA ASN A 216 -8.46 -14.52 17.12
C ASN A 216 -9.03 -13.42 16.22
N ASP A 217 -9.90 -12.54 16.75
CA ASP A 217 -10.39 -11.38 16.00
C ASP A 217 -9.23 -10.44 15.65
N VAL A 218 -8.35 -10.17 16.61
CA VAL A 218 -7.16 -9.34 16.44
C VAL A 218 -6.17 -9.99 15.45
N PHE A 219 -5.96 -11.32 15.54
CA PHE A 219 -5.08 -12.05 14.61
C PHE A 219 -5.62 -12.00 13.18
N ALA A 220 -6.91 -12.26 13.01
CA ALA A 220 -7.57 -12.21 11.70
C ALA A 220 -7.44 -10.82 11.04
N LEU A 221 -7.68 -9.76 11.79
CA LEU A 221 -7.55 -8.39 11.25
C LEU A 221 -6.10 -8.01 10.91
N ASN A 222 -5.10 -8.57 11.60
CA ASN A 222 -3.71 -8.43 11.17
C ASN A 222 -3.43 -9.11 9.83
N ALA A 223 -4.06 -10.25 9.57
CA ALA A 223 -3.96 -10.90 8.27
C ALA A 223 -4.66 -10.09 7.16
N VAL A 224 -5.80 -9.43 7.44
CA VAL A 224 -6.42 -8.47 6.50
C VAL A 224 -5.45 -7.35 6.13
N LYS A 225 -4.79 -6.74 7.12
CA LYS A 225 -3.75 -5.72 6.89
C LYS A 225 -2.61 -6.27 6.02
N SER A 226 -2.18 -7.51 6.27
CA SER A 226 -1.15 -8.19 5.48
C SER A 226 -1.60 -8.34 4.03
N GLN A 227 -2.77 -8.91 3.81
CA GLN A 227 -3.36 -9.12 2.48
C GLN A 227 -3.49 -7.82 1.69
N LEU A 228 -3.90 -6.72 2.35
CA LEU A 228 -4.10 -5.43 1.69
C LEU A 228 -2.79 -4.70 1.34
N PHE A 229 -1.80 -4.71 2.26
CA PHE A 229 -0.69 -3.75 2.16
C PHE A 229 0.68 -4.38 2.34
N GLY A 230 0.75 -5.54 2.99
CA GLY A 230 1.98 -6.12 3.50
C GLY A 230 2.41 -7.42 2.84
N GLU A 231 1.78 -7.81 1.75
CA GLU A 231 2.15 -8.97 0.93
C GLU A 231 2.74 -8.54 -0.42
N GLY A 232 3.32 -9.50 -1.12
CA GLY A 232 3.78 -9.41 -2.49
C GLY A 232 4.14 -10.79 -3.00
N GLY A 233 3.98 -11.00 -4.30
CA GLY A 233 4.18 -12.28 -4.97
C GLY A 233 2.90 -13.07 -5.18
N GLY A 234 3.04 -14.28 -5.71
CA GLY A 234 1.92 -15.19 -5.94
C GLY A 234 1.26 -15.06 -7.32
N ASN A 235 1.84 -14.33 -8.25
CA ASN A 235 1.34 -14.16 -9.62
C ASN A 235 2.05 -15.08 -10.64
N GLU A 236 2.84 -16.05 -10.17
CA GLU A 236 3.66 -16.94 -11.02
C GLU A 236 2.82 -17.76 -11.99
N VAL A 237 1.58 -18.13 -11.61
CA VAL A 237 0.63 -18.86 -12.48
C VAL A 237 0.36 -18.05 -13.74
N ASN A 238 -0.08 -16.81 -13.60
CA ASN A 238 -0.35 -15.93 -14.74
C ASN A 238 0.92 -15.65 -15.57
N SER A 239 2.04 -15.41 -14.89
CA SER A 239 3.33 -15.15 -15.54
C SER A 239 3.82 -16.37 -16.33
N SER A 240 3.55 -17.57 -15.84
CA SER A 240 3.88 -18.86 -16.48
C SER A 240 3.04 -19.12 -17.73
N MET A 241 1.71 -18.90 -17.64
CA MET A 241 0.79 -19.05 -18.79
C MET A 241 1.14 -18.03 -19.88
N PHE A 242 1.43 -16.79 -19.50
CA PHE A 242 1.90 -15.76 -20.44
C PHE A 242 3.19 -16.17 -21.16
N LEU A 243 4.17 -16.75 -20.43
CA LEU A 243 5.37 -17.30 -21.05
C LEU A 243 5.04 -18.43 -22.04
N SER A 244 4.11 -19.31 -21.69
CA SER A 244 3.67 -20.40 -22.58
C SER A 244 3.01 -19.84 -23.85
N GLY A 245 2.12 -18.85 -23.72
CA GLY A 245 1.51 -18.16 -24.86
C GLY A 245 2.51 -17.45 -25.76
N LEU A 246 3.52 -16.78 -25.18
CA LEU A 246 4.62 -16.18 -25.93
C LEU A 246 5.45 -17.22 -26.69
N ARG A 247 5.75 -18.38 -26.06
CA ARG A 247 6.48 -19.47 -26.69
C ARG A 247 5.71 -20.07 -27.86
N ARG A 248 4.40 -20.23 -27.72
CA ARG A 248 3.53 -20.72 -28.80
C ARG A 248 3.52 -19.76 -29.99
N ARG A 249 3.46 -18.44 -29.76
CA ARG A 249 3.40 -17.44 -30.83
C ARG A 249 4.77 -17.14 -31.47
N PHE A 250 5.85 -17.09 -30.70
CA PHE A 250 7.15 -16.60 -31.16
C PHE A 250 8.26 -17.66 -31.14
N GLY A 251 7.95 -18.90 -30.75
CA GLY A 251 8.92 -19.96 -30.53
C GLY A 251 9.64 -19.87 -29.17
N GLY A 252 10.27 -20.96 -28.76
CA GLY A 252 10.80 -21.12 -27.39
C GLY A 252 11.80 -20.05 -26.95
N ARG A 253 12.83 -19.77 -27.77
CA ARG A 253 13.89 -18.79 -27.42
C ARG A 253 13.38 -17.35 -27.47
N ARG A 254 12.66 -16.99 -28.51
CA ARG A 254 12.17 -15.63 -28.70
C ARG A 254 11.05 -15.31 -27.70
N GLY A 255 10.11 -16.25 -27.46
CA GLY A 255 9.08 -16.08 -26.43
C GLY A 255 9.67 -15.84 -25.05
N LEU A 256 10.73 -16.58 -24.67
CA LEU A 256 11.45 -16.33 -23.42
C LEU A 256 12.16 -14.98 -23.39
N SER A 257 12.72 -14.53 -24.52
CA SER A 257 13.34 -13.20 -24.61
C SER A 257 12.33 -12.08 -24.38
N ILE A 258 11.15 -12.17 -25.01
CA ILE A 258 10.04 -11.22 -24.84
C ILE A 258 9.54 -11.24 -23.39
N TRP A 259 9.38 -12.43 -22.80
CA TRP A 259 8.99 -12.55 -21.38
C TRP A 259 10.01 -11.87 -20.45
N ASN A 260 11.31 -12.04 -20.70
CA ASN A 260 12.36 -11.38 -19.92
C ASN A 260 12.28 -9.84 -20.00
N ASP A 261 11.92 -9.28 -21.17
CA ASP A 261 11.73 -7.84 -21.33
C ASP A 261 10.54 -7.33 -20.52
N LEU A 262 9.37 -8.00 -20.66
CA LEU A 262 8.10 -7.55 -20.13
C LEU A 262 7.86 -7.96 -18.66
N ARG A 263 8.71 -8.83 -18.11
CA ARG A 263 8.66 -9.32 -16.73
C ARG A 263 9.96 -9.09 -15.98
N GLU A 264 10.73 -8.06 -16.34
CA GLU A 264 11.97 -7.71 -15.63
C GLU A 264 11.65 -7.10 -14.26
N ARG A 265 12.11 -7.77 -13.20
CA ARG A 265 11.86 -7.36 -11.81
C ARG A 265 13.07 -6.70 -11.12
N GLN A 266 14.22 -6.71 -11.80
CA GLN A 266 15.48 -6.14 -11.29
C GLN A 266 16.05 -5.04 -12.20
N ASP A 267 15.20 -4.32 -12.90
CA ASP A 267 15.66 -3.29 -13.83
C ASP A 267 16.69 -2.35 -13.18
N PRO A 268 17.90 -2.24 -13.75
CA PRO A 268 18.97 -1.40 -13.21
C PRO A 268 18.70 0.11 -13.39
N GLU A 269 17.74 0.50 -14.23
CA GLU A 269 17.38 1.89 -14.48
C GLU A 269 16.35 2.40 -13.46
N THR A 270 15.71 1.51 -12.70
CA THR A 270 14.71 1.90 -11.69
C THR A 270 15.33 2.84 -10.65
N PRO A 271 14.69 3.98 -10.38
CA PRO A 271 15.09 4.87 -9.32
C PRO A 271 15.00 4.19 -7.95
N VAL A 272 16.03 4.36 -7.11
CA VAL A 272 16.13 3.77 -5.78
C VAL A 272 15.95 4.82 -4.69
N SER A 273 15.38 4.40 -3.54
CA SER A 273 15.16 5.31 -2.41
C SER A 273 16.43 5.57 -1.60
N ILE A 274 17.28 4.55 -1.44
CA ILE A 274 18.54 4.67 -0.70
C ILE A 274 19.72 4.18 -1.55
N PRO A 275 20.90 4.77 -1.37
CA PRO A 275 22.12 4.27 -1.97
C PRO A 275 22.50 2.91 -1.39
N GLY A 276 23.40 2.20 -2.08
CA GLY A 276 23.87 0.90 -1.65
C GLY A 276 23.32 -0.25 -2.49
N ARG A 277 23.89 -1.43 -2.25
CA ARG A 277 23.51 -2.65 -2.95
C ARG A 277 23.12 -3.75 -1.97
N PHE A 278 21.88 -4.22 -2.11
CA PHE A 278 21.30 -5.25 -1.26
C PHE A 278 20.81 -6.42 -2.14
N PRO A 279 21.70 -7.35 -2.50
CA PRO A 279 21.34 -8.43 -3.41
C PRO A 279 20.38 -9.42 -2.74
N TYR A 280 19.24 -9.65 -3.39
CA TYR A 280 18.23 -10.62 -2.99
C TYR A 280 17.66 -11.31 -4.23
N ALA A 281 17.31 -12.58 -4.13
CA ALA A 281 16.67 -13.40 -5.17
C ALA A 281 17.25 -13.16 -6.59
N PRO A 282 18.55 -13.40 -6.81
CA PRO A 282 19.18 -13.20 -8.12
C PRO A 282 18.52 -14.14 -9.13
N LEU A 283 18.32 -13.65 -10.35
CA LEU A 283 17.75 -14.45 -11.42
C LEU A 283 18.71 -15.60 -11.78
N PRO A 284 18.24 -16.85 -11.80
CA PRO A 284 19.09 -17.99 -12.09
C PRO A 284 19.48 -18.02 -13.59
N ARG A 285 20.68 -18.51 -13.89
CA ARG A 285 21.09 -18.77 -15.29
C ARG A 285 20.19 -19.83 -15.94
N HIS A 286 19.86 -20.88 -15.19
CA HIS A 286 18.98 -21.98 -15.61
C HIS A 286 17.83 -22.13 -14.60
N ARG A 287 16.60 -22.16 -15.08
CA ARG A 287 15.36 -22.26 -14.30
C ARG A 287 14.96 -23.72 -14.02
N ARG A 288 15.91 -24.54 -13.53
CA ARG A 288 15.69 -25.98 -13.30
C ARG A 288 14.65 -26.29 -12.22
N GLY A 289 14.40 -25.36 -11.32
CA GLY A 289 13.42 -25.49 -10.24
C GLY A 289 12.03 -24.99 -10.59
N ASN A 290 11.81 -24.46 -11.79
CA ASN A 290 10.52 -23.90 -12.21
C ASN A 290 9.78 -24.82 -13.17
N VAL A 291 8.46 -24.72 -13.12
CA VAL A 291 7.51 -25.39 -14.01
C VAL A 291 6.79 -24.33 -14.83
N VAL A 292 6.65 -24.56 -16.13
CA VAL A 292 5.85 -23.70 -17.01
C VAL A 292 4.54 -24.42 -17.28
N LEU A 293 3.44 -23.79 -16.88
CA LEU A 293 2.09 -24.30 -17.12
C LEU A 293 1.71 -24.13 -18.58
N ASP A 294 0.86 -25.01 -19.07
CA ASP A 294 0.31 -24.89 -20.41
C ASP A 294 -0.54 -23.63 -20.53
N ASP A 295 -0.54 -23.02 -21.71
CA ASP A 295 -1.24 -21.77 -21.96
C ASP A 295 -2.75 -21.91 -21.70
N ASN A 296 -3.29 -20.99 -20.91
CA ASN A 296 -4.70 -20.92 -20.52
C ASN A 296 -5.27 -22.18 -19.82
N SER A 297 -4.41 -23.01 -19.21
CA SER A 297 -4.80 -24.30 -18.59
C SER A 297 -5.27 -24.18 -17.14
N PHE A 298 -5.10 -23.01 -16.48
CA PHE A 298 -5.40 -22.87 -15.07
C PHE A 298 -6.90 -22.72 -14.80
N THR A 299 -7.42 -23.63 -13.97
CA THR A 299 -8.78 -23.58 -13.43
C THR A 299 -8.70 -23.39 -11.92
N PRO A 300 -9.26 -22.30 -11.35
CA PRO A 300 -9.31 -22.11 -9.91
C PRO A 300 -10.05 -23.25 -9.21
N VAL A 301 -9.62 -23.56 -7.97
CA VAL A 301 -10.31 -24.57 -7.15
C VAL A 301 -11.72 -24.08 -6.78
N ASP A 302 -12.68 -25.00 -6.78
CA ASP A 302 -13.98 -24.79 -6.16
C ASP A 302 -13.83 -24.98 -4.63
N ILE A 303 -14.32 -24.03 -3.88
CA ILE A 303 -14.30 -24.03 -2.41
C ILE A 303 -15.71 -24.14 -1.80
N GLY A 304 -16.74 -24.39 -2.63
CA GLY A 304 -18.15 -24.43 -2.21
C GLY A 304 -18.85 -23.07 -2.15
N ALA A 305 -18.14 -21.98 -2.42
CA ALA A 305 -18.69 -20.61 -2.44
C ALA A 305 -18.19 -19.82 -3.65
N PRO A 306 -18.98 -18.85 -4.14
CA PRO A 306 -18.55 -17.96 -5.21
C PRO A 306 -17.25 -17.25 -4.83
N ARG A 307 -16.37 -17.09 -5.79
CA ARG A 307 -15.16 -16.27 -5.61
C ARG A 307 -15.58 -14.84 -5.27
N SER A 308 -14.83 -14.21 -4.37
CA SER A 308 -14.98 -12.78 -4.14
C SER A 308 -14.81 -12.07 -5.48
N ALA A 309 -15.77 -11.21 -5.83
CA ALA A 309 -15.50 -10.22 -6.85
C ALA A 309 -14.19 -9.53 -6.46
N GLN A 310 -13.25 -9.43 -7.39
CA GLN A 310 -12.15 -8.48 -7.16
C GLN A 310 -12.85 -7.14 -6.97
N ALA A 311 -12.82 -6.62 -5.73
CA ALA A 311 -13.18 -5.23 -5.54
C ALA A 311 -12.40 -4.47 -6.62
N PRO A 312 -13.01 -3.47 -7.29
CA PRO A 312 -12.25 -2.64 -8.20
C PRO A 312 -11.09 -2.07 -7.38
N GLU A 313 -9.98 -2.80 -7.42
CA GLU A 313 -8.78 -2.43 -6.68
C GLU A 313 -8.30 -1.13 -7.30
N ARG A 314 -8.72 -0.01 -6.70
CA ARG A 314 -7.98 1.21 -6.93
C ARG A 314 -6.58 0.93 -6.41
N PRO A 315 -5.56 1.06 -7.26
CA PRO A 315 -4.22 0.68 -6.90
C PRO A 315 -3.80 1.38 -5.62
N HIS A 316 -3.39 0.62 -4.63
CA HIS A 316 -2.84 1.16 -3.39
C HIS A 316 -1.48 1.78 -3.67
N ALA A 317 -1.25 2.95 -3.12
CA ALA A 317 0.03 3.63 -3.20
C ALA A 317 0.38 4.24 -1.85
N SER A 318 1.63 4.56 -1.68
CA SER A 318 2.09 5.27 -0.47
C SER A 318 3.32 6.06 -0.82
N ASN A 319 3.40 7.28 -0.34
CA ASN A 319 4.53 8.13 -0.62
C ASN A 319 5.16 8.70 0.65
N ILE A 320 6.40 9.11 0.53
CA ILE A 320 7.18 9.78 1.56
C ILE A 320 8.20 10.70 0.92
N LEU A 321 8.30 11.90 1.44
CA LEU A 321 9.38 12.83 1.16
C LEU A 321 10.06 13.20 2.47
N MET A 322 11.36 12.98 2.52
CA MET A 322 12.19 13.44 3.64
C MET A 322 13.40 14.16 3.09
N VAL A 323 13.78 15.26 3.73
CA VAL A 323 15.02 15.95 3.45
C VAL A 323 15.87 16.00 4.71
N ALA A 324 17.17 15.76 4.56
CA ALA A 324 18.13 15.90 5.64
C ALA A 324 18.34 17.39 6.01
N GLY A 325 18.85 17.66 7.20
CA GLY A 325 19.00 19.02 7.72
C GLY A 325 19.72 19.99 6.78
N ARG A 326 20.74 19.53 6.03
CA ARG A 326 21.45 20.36 5.02
C ARG A 326 20.55 20.85 3.87
N ARG A 327 19.47 20.15 3.58
CA ARG A 327 18.46 20.49 2.57
C ARG A 327 17.24 21.18 3.16
N SER A 328 17.23 21.45 4.47
CA SER A 328 16.18 22.17 5.19
C SER A 328 16.62 23.58 5.54
N ARG A 329 15.70 24.54 5.55
CA ARG A 329 15.95 25.90 6.05
C ARG A 329 16.13 25.94 7.57
N SER A 330 15.50 25.00 8.30
CA SER A 330 15.62 24.91 9.76
C SER A 330 16.92 24.24 10.24
N GLY A 331 17.71 23.64 9.34
CA GLY A 331 18.86 22.83 9.71
C GLY A 331 18.51 21.43 10.26
N HIS A 332 17.24 21.14 10.46
CA HIS A 332 16.74 19.84 10.93
C HIS A 332 16.03 19.07 9.81
N PRO A 333 16.00 17.73 9.85
CA PRO A 333 15.24 16.93 8.89
C PRO A 333 13.77 17.34 8.85
N LEU A 334 13.20 17.29 7.65
CA LEU A 334 11.77 17.50 7.39
C LEU A 334 11.15 16.19 6.91
N PHE A 335 9.94 15.93 7.37
CA PHE A 335 9.18 14.72 7.07
C PHE A 335 7.81 15.10 6.55
N VAL A 336 7.47 14.62 5.34
CA VAL A 336 6.12 14.65 4.77
C VAL A 336 5.78 13.25 4.34
N GLY A 337 4.99 12.54 5.15
CA GLY A 337 4.62 11.14 4.96
C GLY A 337 3.17 10.98 4.58
N GLY A 338 2.87 10.07 3.65
CA GLY A 338 1.56 9.90 3.14
C GLY A 338 1.24 8.51 2.60
N PRO A 339 0.93 7.51 3.46
CA PRO A 339 0.40 6.25 2.97
C PRO A 339 -0.97 6.42 2.36
N GLN A 340 -1.14 5.91 1.14
CA GLN A 340 -2.41 5.83 0.42
C GLN A 340 -3.02 4.46 0.68
N ILE A 341 -3.76 4.34 1.79
CA ILE A 341 -4.35 3.07 2.24
C ILE A 341 -5.74 2.79 1.66
N GLY A 342 -6.18 3.58 0.68
CA GLY A 342 -7.52 3.58 0.15
C GLY A 342 -8.44 4.56 0.89
N TYR A 343 -9.61 4.78 0.31
CA TYR A 343 -10.61 5.72 0.83
C TYR A 343 -11.86 4.93 1.20
N PHE A 344 -11.94 4.57 2.46
CA PHE A 344 -13.03 3.76 3.02
C PHE A 344 -13.88 4.61 3.97
N TYR A 345 -15.17 4.31 4.01
CA TYR A 345 -16.04 4.81 5.06
C TYR A 345 -16.96 3.67 5.56
N PRO A 346 -16.93 3.31 6.84
CA PRO A 346 -16.07 3.84 7.90
C PRO A 346 -14.58 3.71 7.61
N GLY A 347 -13.76 4.66 8.10
CA GLY A 347 -12.31 4.67 7.87
C GLY A 347 -11.61 3.48 8.50
N LEU A 348 -10.72 2.80 7.73
CA LEU A 348 -9.91 1.68 8.23
C LEU A 348 -8.96 2.09 9.37
N THR A 349 -8.60 3.36 9.42
CA THR A 349 -7.77 3.95 10.47
C THR A 349 -8.53 5.05 11.21
N LEU A 350 -8.07 5.36 12.41
CA LEU A 350 -8.50 6.48 13.21
C LEU A 350 -7.29 7.12 13.90
N GLU A 351 -7.37 8.42 14.16
CA GLU A 351 -6.36 9.11 14.95
C GLU A 351 -6.56 8.82 16.44
N MET A 352 -5.45 8.57 17.16
CA MET A 352 -5.41 8.55 18.62
C MET A 352 -4.19 9.28 19.13
N ASP A 353 -4.33 9.95 20.28
CA ASP A 353 -3.24 10.51 21.06
C ASP A 353 -3.18 9.80 22.41
N LEU A 354 -2.11 9.04 22.61
CA LEU A 354 -1.95 8.09 23.70
C LEU A 354 -0.88 8.57 24.68
N HIS A 355 -1.23 8.65 25.97
CA HIS A 355 -0.36 9.07 27.07
C HIS A 355 -0.32 8.00 28.15
N GLY A 356 0.82 7.34 28.29
CA GLY A 356 1.11 6.36 29.31
C GLY A 356 2.23 6.80 30.25
N PRO A 357 2.61 5.98 31.24
CA PRO A 357 3.66 6.34 32.20
C PRO A 357 5.02 6.53 31.52
N GLY A 358 5.44 7.79 31.38
CA GLY A 358 6.73 8.19 30.80
C GLY A 358 6.81 8.13 29.29
N TRP A 359 5.68 8.07 28.57
CA TRP A 359 5.64 8.13 27.12
C TRP A 359 4.35 8.75 26.60
N ALA A 360 4.45 9.35 25.40
CA ALA A 360 3.30 9.74 24.60
C ALA A 360 3.54 9.41 23.13
N ALA A 361 2.46 9.07 22.40
CA ALA A 361 2.49 8.82 20.97
C ALA A 361 1.16 9.22 20.33
N ARG A 362 1.21 9.89 19.18
CA ARG A 362 0.01 10.31 18.43
C ARG A 362 0.13 9.93 16.96
N GLY A 363 -0.98 9.61 16.35
CA GLY A 363 -1.09 9.31 14.92
C GLY A 363 -2.21 8.36 14.61
N ALA A 364 -2.14 7.74 13.42
CA ALA A 364 -3.10 6.76 12.96
C ALA A 364 -2.89 5.41 13.63
N THR A 365 -3.98 4.83 14.13
CA THR A 365 -4.09 3.44 14.53
C THR A 365 -5.18 2.74 13.71
N SER A 366 -5.44 1.48 13.98
CA SER A 366 -6.44 0.66 13.31
C SER A 366 -6.91 -0.45 14.25
N ALA A 367 -8.05 -1.05 13.96
CA ALA A 367 -8.70 -2.06 14.80
C ALA A 367 -7.80 -3.19 15.34
N PRO A 368 -6.83 -3.76 14.58
CA PRO A 368 -6.01 -4.85 15.11
C PRO A 368 -4.87 -4.40 16.04
N PHE A 369 -4.72 -3.10 16.32
CA PHE A 369 -3.59 -2.59 17.10
C PHE A 369 -4.00 -2.35 18.56
N PRO A 370 -3.46 -3.13 19.52
CA PRO A 370 -3.87 -3.05 20.93
C PRO A 370 -3.24 -1.82 21.63
N GLY A 371 -3.76 -0.63 21.33
CA GLY A 371 -3.23 0.64 21.85
C GLY A 371 -1.83 0.96 21.31
N TYR A 372 -1.56 0.67 20.03
CA TYR A 372 -0.33 1.05 19.34
C TYR A 372 -0.63 1.94 18.16
N ILE A 373 0.28 2.87 17.89
CA ILE A 373 0.22 3.73 16.72
C ILE A 373 0.90 3.03 15.55
N LEU A 374 0.17 2.89 14.43
CA LEU A 374 0.65 2.30 13.17
C LEU A 374 1.56 3.29 12.42
N ILE A 375 1.10 4.53 12.28
CA ILE A 375 1.77 5.62 11.57
C ILE A 375 1.62 6.85 12.45
N GLY A 376 2.73 7.43 12.88
CA GLY A 376 2.64 8.55 13.82
C GLY A 376 3.98 9.00 14.35
N ARG A 377 3.91 9.64 15.49
CA ARG A 377 5.08 10.21 16.14
C ARG A 377 5.11 9.93 17.65
N ARG A 378 6.27 10.02 18.19
CA ARG A 378 6.52 10.20 19.62
C ARG A 378 6.99 11.63 19.91
N GLU A 379 7.50 11.82 21.09
CA GLU A 379 7.97 13.11 21.56
C GLU A 379 9.04 13.71 20.65
N ASP A 380 9.93 12.89 20.07
CA ASP A 380 11.16 13.30 19.39
C ASP A 380 11.48 12.57 18.08
N PHE A 381 10.57 11.70 17.60
CA PHE A 381 10.69 11.07 16.28
C PHE A 381 9.33 10.74 15.69
N VAL A 382 9.31 10.58 14.35
CA VAL A 382 8.14 10.22 13.54
C VAL A 382 8.45 8.97 12.72
N TRP A 383 7.42 8.17 12.42
CA TRP A 383 7.52 7.02 11.53
C TRP A 383 6.31 6.90 10.62
N THR A 384 6.54 6.31 9.46
CA THR A 384 5.51 5.89 8.51
C THR A 384 5.98 4.66 7.74
N LEU A 385 5.12 4.16 6.85
CA LEU A 385 5.45 3.01 6.02
C LEU A 385 4.84 3.16 4.61
N THR A 386 5.46 2.48 3.64
CA THR A 386 4.91 2.26 2.31
C THR A 386 5.00 0.77 1.99
N SER A 387 4.10 0.23 1.16
CA SER A 387 4.26 -1.14 0.67
C SER A 387 5.56 -1.27 -0.12
N ALA A 388 6.33 -2.34 0.15
CA ALA A 388 7.65 -2.54 -0.45
C ALA A 388 7.63 -3.49 -1.66
N GLY A 389 6.53 -4.22 -1.87
CA GLY A 389 6.43 -5.22 -2.94
C GLY A 389 7.53 -6.29 -2.84
N GLY A 390 7.91 -6.68 -1.63
CA GLY A 390 8.83 -7.79 -1.40
C GLY A 390 8.10 -9.13 -1.60
N ASP A 391 8.78 -10.08 -2.20
CA ASP A 391 8.22 -11.34 -2.65
C ASP A 391 8.14 -12.38 -1.51
N LEU A 392 6.95 -12.51 -0.90
CA LEU A 392 6.64 -13.35 0.25
C LEU A 392 5.90 -14.65 -0.10
N ILE A 393 5.43 -14.77 -1.34
CA ILE A 393 4.51 -15.83 -1.77
C ILE A 393 5.10 -16.54 -2.98
N ASP A 394 5.07 -17.88 -2.97
CA ASP A 394 5.40 -18.72 -4.12
C ASP A 394 4.27 -19.70 -4.41
N ASN A 395 3.97 -19.93 -5.69
CA ASN A 395 3.13 -21.02 -6.12
C ASN A 395 3.98 -22.25 -6.43
N TYR A 396 3.54 -23.41 -5.92
CA TYR A 396 4.15 -24.71 -6.15
C TYR A 396 3.27 -25.58 -7.04
N VAL A 397 3.88 -26.22 -8.04
CA VAL A 397 3.19 -27.17 -8.93
C VAL A 397 3.33 -28.57 -8.34
N GLU A 398 2.23 -29.13 -7.88
CA GLU A 398 2.14 -30.44 -7.27
C GLU A 398 1.84 -31.50 -8.32
N THR A 399 2.74 -32.44 -8.50
CA THR A 399 2.54 -33.60 -9.37
C THR A 399 1.52 -34.55 -8.72
N LEU A 400 0.38 -34.74 -9.34
CA LEU A 400 -0.67 -35.66 -8.85
C LEU A 400 -0.22 -37.13 -8.95
N CYS A 401 -0.79 -37.98 -8.12
CA CYS A 401 -0.48 -39.42 -8.07
C CYS A 401 -1.65 -40.26 -7.53
N GLY A 402 -1.60 -41.56 -7.78
CA GLY A 402 -2.59 -42.52 -7.28
C GLY A 402 -3.98 -42.36 -7.91
N GLY A 403 -4.06 -41.80 -9.12
CA GLY A 403 -5.35 -41.61 -9.82
C GLY A 403 -6.29 -40.60 -9.16
N SER A 404 -5.78 -39.72 -8.31
CA SER A 404 -6.62 -38.82 -7.50
C SER A 404 -6.12 -37.37 -7.58
N ASP A 405 -7.06 -36.43 -7.69
CA ASP A 405 -6.80 -34.98 -7.63
C ASP A 405 -6.43 -34.51 -6.22
N HIS A 406 -6.59 -35.36 -5.20
CA HIS A 406 -6.30 -35.03 -3.80
C HIS A 406 -5.08 -35.78 -3.24
N ARG A 407 -4.22 -36.32 -4.12
CA ARG A 407 -2.95 -36.94 -3.75
C ARG A 407 -1.82 -36.38 -4.63
N TYR A 408 -0.67 -36.12 -4.02
CA TYR A 408 0.47 -35.51 -4.69
C TYR A 408 1.81 -36.15 -4.31
N ARG A 409 2.79 -36.07 -5.19
CA ARG A 409 4.16 -36.59 -4.95
C ARG A 409 4.98 -35.57 -4.17
N TYR A 410 5.50 -35.98 -3.03
CA TYR A 410 6.42 -35.18 -2.21
C TYR A 410 7.53 -36.06 -1.62
N LYS A 411 8.82 -35.69 -1.91
CA LYS A 411 9.98 -36.45 -1.47
C LYS A 411 9.89 -37.95 -1.80
N GLY A 412 9.52 -38.27 -3.03
CA GLY A 412 9.38 -39.64 -3.55
C GLY A 412 8.10 -40.37 -3.16
N ARG A 413 7.29 -39.86 -2.22
CA ARG A 413 6.08 -40.51 -1.71
C ARG A 413 4.81 -39.86 -2.27
N CYS A 414 3.77 -40.68 -2.50
CA CYS A 414 2.42 -40.21 -2.82
C CYS A 414 1.69 -39.92 -1.50
N ARG A 415 1.34 -38.66 -1.26
CA ARG A 415 0.69 -38.16 -0.02
C ARG A 415 -0.72 -37.69 -0.30
N ALA A 416 -1.63 -37.89 0.64
CA ALA A 416 -2.94 -37.26 0.63
C ALA A 416 -2.82 -35.76 0.97
N MET A 417 -3.64 -34.95 0.36
CA MET A 417 -3.86 -33.55 0.75
C MET A 417 -4.73 -33.53 2.01
N ALA A 418 -4.48 -32.59 2.91
CA ALA A 418 -5.31 -32.35 4.08
C ALA A 418 -6.49 -31.46 3.70
N PHE A 419 -7.70 -31.86 4.02
CA PHE A 419 -8.89 -31.01 3.87
C PHE A 419 -8.98 -30.05 5.06
N LEU A 420 -9.30 -28.79 4.81
CA LEU A 420 -9.61 -27.78 5.81
C LEU A 420 -11.06 -27.34 5.62
N ASP A 421 -11.89 -27.63 6.61
CA ASP A 421 -13.16 -26.95 6.78
C ASP A 421 -12.89 -25.52 7.28
N ALA A 422 -13.18 -24.52 6.45
CA ALA A 422 -12.98 -23.13 6.82
C ALA A 422 -14.22 -22.51 7.49
N GLY A 423 -15.40 -23.10 7.32
CA GLY A 423 -16.67 -22.59 7.84
C GLY A 423 -17.71 -22.39 6.76
N THR A 424 -18.47 -21.28 6.83
CA THR A 424 -19.49 -20.95 5.84
C THR A 424 -19.34 -19.50 5.34
N LEU A 425 -19.69 -19.26 4.08
CA LEU A 425 -19.84 -17.93 3.48
C LEU A 425 -21.27 -17.75 3.02
N ASP A 426 -22.00 -16.81 3.62
CA ASP A 426 -23.43 -16.60 3.40
C ASP A 426 -24.25 -17.93 3.52
N GLY A 427 -23.93 -18.71 4.53
CA GLY A 427 -24.57 -19.99 4.81
C GLY A 427 -24.07 -21.18 3.99
N LYS A 428 -23.28 -20.98 2.93
CA LYS A 428 -22.72 -22.07 2.10
C LYS A 428 -21.43 -22.59 2.69
N PRO A 429 -21.22 -23.90 2.82
CA PRO A 429 -19.97 -24.49 3.31
C PRO A 429 -18.77 -24.07 2.47
N VAL A 430 -17.66 -23.75 3.14
CA VAL A 430 -16.38 -23.37 2.51
C VAL A 430 -15.30 -24.30 3.02
N GLY A 431 -14.69 -25.07 2.11
CA GLY A 431 -13.58 -25.95 2.43
C GLY A 431 -12.62 -26.08 1.26
N PHE A 432 -11.37 -26.45 1.55
CA PHE A 432 -10.35 -26.61 0.52
C PHE A 432 -9.23 -27.55 0.96
N TYR A 433 -8.57 -28.14 -0.03
CA TYR A 433 -7.42 -29.00 0.21
C TYR A 433 -6.12 -28.21 0.36
N ARG A 434 -5.22 -28.79 1.12
CA ARG A 434 -3.89 -28.23 1.44
C ARG A 434 -2.80 -29.26 1.22
N THR A 435 -1.69 -28.82 0.67
CA THR A 435 -0.43 -29.57 0.63
C THR A 435 0.53 -29.08 1.72
N VAL A 436 1.74 -29.59 1.74
CA VAL A 436 2.82 -29.05 2.62
C VAL A 436 3.20 -27.60 2.26
N HIS A 437 2.85 -27.14 1.06
CA HIS A 437 3.13 -25.79 0.61
C HIS A 437 2.00 -24.80 0.89
N GLY A 438 0.81 -25.28 1.30
CA GLY A 438 -0.33 -24.43 1.64
C GLY A 438 -1.61 -24.83 0.91
N PRO A 439 -2.59 -23.92 0.80
CA PRO A 439 -3.86 -24.20 0.13
C PRO A 439 -3.63 -24.49 -1.37
N VAL A 440 -4.40 -25.43 -1.89
CA VAL A 440 -4.53 -25.65 -3.34
C VAL A 440 -5.40 -24.53 -3.90
N VAL A 441 -4.82 -23.71 -4.77
CA VAL A 441 -5.51 -22.54 -5.36
C VAL A 441 -6.19 -22.85 -6.70
N GLY A 442 -5.83 -23.98 -7.32
CA GLY A 442 -6.40 -24.43 -8.57
C GLY A 442 -5.66 -25.61 -9.18
N TYR A 443 -6.09 -25.98 -10.36
CA TYR A 443 -5.51 -27.04 -11.19
C TYR A 443 -5.10 -26.46 -12.54
N ALA A 444 -4.09 -27.08 -13.14
CA ALA A 444 -3.57 -26.70 -14.45
C ALA A 444 -3.05 -27.94 -15.19
N THR A 445 -2.50 -27.77 -16.38
CA THR A 445 -1.74 -28.81 -17.05
C THR A 445 -0.30 -28.40 -17.30
N VAL A 446 0.58 -29.39 -17.37
CA VAL A 446 1.98 -29.30 -17.77
C VAL A 446 2.25 -30.40 -18.81
N HIS A 447 2.50 -30.02 -20.04
CA HIS A 447 2.59 -30.95 -21.18
C HIS A 447 1.37 -31.89 -21.26
N GLY A 448 0.16 -31.32 -21.10
CA GLY A 448 -1.10 -32.05 -21.11
C GLY A 448 -1.42 -32.85 -19.84
N ARG A 449 -0.48 -32.97 -18.90
CA ARG A 449 -0.69 -33.72 -17.65
C ARG A 449 -1.25 -32.80 -16.57
N ARG A 450 -2.35 -33.23 -15.92
CA ARG A 450 -3.01 -32.50 -14.83
C ARG A 450 -2.10 -32.40 -13.60
N VAL A 451 -2.07 -31.21 -13.00
CA VAL A 451 -1.32 -30.86 -11.80
C VAL A 451 -2.18 -29.99 -10.88
N ALA A 452 -1.91 -30.03 -9.58
CA ALA A 452 -2.46 -29.03 -8.67
C ALA A 452 -1.46 -27.88 -8.45
N VAL A 453 -1.96 -26.72 -8.12
CA VAL A 453 -1.15 -25.55 -7.76
C VAL A 453 -1.47 -25.17 -6.32
N SER A 454 -0.46 -25.15 -5.47
CA SER A 454 -0.58 -24.71 -4.07
C SER A 454 0.17 -23.40 -3.83
N ARG A 455 -0.32 -22.59 -2.86
CA ARG A 455 0.21 -21.26 -2.53
C ARG A 455 0.93 -21.30 -1.19
N LYS A 456 2.20 -20.90 -1.15
CA LYS A 456 3.02 -20.85 0.05
C LYS A 456 3.32 -19.41 0.43
N ARG A 457 2.77 -18.95 1.58
CA ARG A 457 2.98 -17.61 2.12
C ARG A 457 3.91 -17.67 3.33
N SER A 458 4.96 -16.84 3.33
CA SER A 458 5.97 -16.85 4.39
C SER A 458 5.46 -16.27 5.71
N SER A 459 4.48 -15.38 5.67
CA SER A 459 3.83 -14.76 6.83
C SER A 459 2.62 -15.54 7.35
N TYR A 460 2.25 -16.67 6.75
CA TYR A 460 1.09 -17.49 7.13
C TYR A 460 1.08 -17.82 8.62
N LEU A 461 -0.02 -17.50 9.32
CA LEU A 461 -0.21 -17.62 10.77
C LEU A 461 0.90 -16.93 11.59
N ARG A 462 1.39 -15.78 11.07
CA ARG A 462 2.43 -14.95 11.71
C ARG A 462 2.12 -13.45 11.58
N ASP A 463 0.98 -13.11 11.05
CA ASP A 463 0.66 -11.73 10.71
C ASP A 463 0.64 -10.82 11.94
N ALA A 464 0.20 -11.33 13.10
CA ALA A 464 0.21 -10.59 14.36
C ALA A 464 1.62 -10.32 14.92
N THR A 465 2.68 -11.00 14.45
CA THR A 465 4.06 -10.68 14.90
C THR A 465 4.52 -9.28 14.46
N ASP A 466 3.90 -8.70 13.44
CA ASP A 466 4.14 -7.32 13.01
C ASP A 466 3.86 -6.30 14.13
N GLN A 467 2.94 -6.60 15.02
CA GLN A 467 2.59 -5.71 16.15
C GLN A 467 3.76 -5.50 17.14
N LEU A 468 4.73 -6.42 17.19
CA LEU A 468 5.94 -6.26 18.00
C LEU A 468 6.79 -5.04 17.54
N LEU A 469 6.73 -4.68 16.25
CA LEU A 469 7.30 -3.45 15.74
C LEU A 469 6.60 -2.24 16.36
N PHE A 470 5.27 -2.16 16.24
CA PHE A 470 4.48 -1.01 16.67
C PHE A 470 4.42 -0.87 18.19
N GLN A 471 4.40 -1.98 18.92
CA GLN A 471 4.60 -2.00 20.37
C GLN A 471 5.89 -1.25 20.76
N ARG A 472 6.98 -1.52 20.06
CA ARG A 472 8.27 -0.89 20.35
C ARG A 472 8.31 0.58 19.92
N LEU A 473 7.72 0.94 18.78
CA LEU A 473 7.64 2.34 18.32
C LEU A 473 6.79 3.18 19.27
N THR A 474 5.63 2.67 19.68
CA THR A 474 4.69 3.42 20.54
C THR A 474 5.20 3.59 21.97
N ARG A 475 5.72 2.53 22.62
CA ARG A 475 6.03 2.51 24.06
C ARG A 475 7.48 2.20 24.36
N GLY A 476 8.20 1.60 23.43
CA GLY A 476 9.54 1.08 23.67
C GLY A 476 10.63 2.14 23.63
N ARG A 477 11.85 1.70 23.96
CA ARG A 477 13.04 2.54 23.87
C ARG A 477 13.56 2.56 22.43
N VAL A 478 13.12 3.54 21.66
CA VAL A 478 13.68 3.89 20.34
C VAL A 478 14.31 5.28 20.47
N ARG A 479 15.65 5.37 20.38
CA ARG A 479 16.42 6.60 20.58
C ARG A 479 17.34 6.91 19.42
N SER A 480 17.32 6.08 18.37
CA SER A 480 18.15 6.20 17.20
C SER A 480 17.56 5.44 16.00
N ALA A 481 18.02 5.76 14.80
CA ALA A 481 17.70 4.99 13.60
C ALA A 481 18.11 3.51 13.72
N HIS A 482 19.19 3.18 14.45
CA HIS A 482 19.57 1.78 14.67
C HIS A 482 18.59 1.04 15.60
N ASP A 483 18.05 1.72 16.63
CA ASP A 483 16.98 1.15 17.45
C ASP A 483 15.72 0.90 16.64
N PHE A 484 15.41 1.83 15.73
CA PHE A 484 14.31 1.70 14.78
C PHE A 484 14.53 0.49 13.85
N PHE A 485 15.71 0.30 13.26
CA PHE A 485 16.00 -0.87 12.43
C PHE A 485 15.82 -2.18 13.20
N ARG A 486 16.29 -2.24 14.46
CA ARG A 486 16.06 -3.41 15.32
C ARG A 486 14.58 -3.63 15.65
N ALA A 487 13.79 -2.56 15.75
CA ALA A 487 12.36 -2.67 15.96
C ALA A 487 11.67 -3.22 14.69
N ALA A 488 12.01 -2.69 13.53
CA ALA A 488 11.39 -3.05 12.25
C ALA A 488 11.73 -4.48 11.79
N SER A 489 12.90 -5.01 12.16
CA SER A 489 13.40 -6.31 11.71
C SER A 489 12.56 -7.53 12.11
N VAL A 490 11.55 -7.38 12.99
CA VAL A 490 10.66 -8.46 13.41
C VAL A 490 9.43 -8.60 12.53
N SER A 491 9.12 -7.56 11.72
CA SER A 491 7.91 -7.57 10.89
C SER A 491 7.99 -8.63 9.80
N PRO A 492 6.99 -9.53 9.71
CA PRO A 492 6.92 -10.51 8.63
C PRO A 492 6.36 -9.92 7.34
N GLN A 493 5.71 -8.76 7.40
CA GLN A 493 5.07 -8.08 6.29
C GLN A 493 6.06 -7.19 5.53
N THR A 494 5.87 -7.07 4.22
CA THR A 494 6.78 -6.34 3.35
C THR A 494 6.44 -4.86 3.27
N PHE A 495 7.15 -4.05 4.05
CA PHE A 495 7.04 -2.60 4.05
C PHE A 495 8.41 -1.93 3.87
N ASN A 496 8.43 -0.78 3.23
CA ASN A 496 9.48 0.21 3.48
C ASN A 496 9.03 1.01 4.68
N THR A 497 9.76 0.92 5.78
CA THR A 497 9.48 1.66 7.01
C THR A 497 10.45 2.84 7.14
N PHE A 498 9.94 4.00 7.51
CA PHE A 498 10.68 5.26 7.55
C PHE A 498 10.68 5.86 8.95
N TYR A 499 11.77 6.56 9.27
CA TYR A 499 12.02 7.21 10.55
C TYR A 499 12.66 8.58 10.31
N ALA A 500 12.25 9.56 11.08
CA ALA A 500 12.99 10.82 11.17
C ALA A 500 12.97 11.35 12.61
N ASP A 501 14.08 11.93 13.03
CA ASP A 501 14.25 12.71 14.26
C ASP A 501 14.83 14.09 13.93
N ASN A 502 15.34 14.80 14.92
CA ASN A 502 15.96 16.11 14.69
C ASN A 502 17.36 16.05 14.04
N ARG A 503 17.89 14.87 13.74
CA ARG A 503 19.27 14.65 13.24
C ARG A 503 19.33 13.93 11.90
N VAL A 504 18.49 12.89 11.71
CA VAL A 504 18.58 11.99 10.57
C VAL A 504 17.20 11.59 10.04
N ALA A 505 17.18 11.25 8.75
CA ALA A 505 16.12 10.48 8.10
C ALA A 505 16.66 9.07 7.85
N ALA A 506 15.83 8.04 7.98
CA ALA A 506 16.24 6.65 7.81
C ALA A 506 15.13 5.79 7.23
N MET A 507 15.51 4.69 6.59
CA MET A 507 14.61 3.71 6.00
C MET A 507 15.15 2.30 6.21
N ILE A 508 14.23 1.33 6.40
CA ILE A 508 14.49 -0.10 6.29
C ILE A 508 13.32 -0.80 5.60
N THR A 509 13.62 -1.71 4.67
CA THR A 509 12.62 -2.62 4.09
C THR A 509 12.45 -3.84 4.99
N THR A 510 11.21 -4.18 5.34
CA THR A 510 10.86 -5.34 6.17
C THR A 510 10.35 -6.51 5.34
N GLY A 511 10.03 -7.62 5.97
CA GLY A 511 9.42 -8.80 5.37
C GLY A 511 10.13 -10.10 5.74
N ARG A 512 9.38 -11.17 5.85
CA ARG A 512 9.94 -12.51 6.02
C ARG A 512 10.27 -13.11 4.65
N LEU A 513 11.27 -12.52 3.99
CA LEU A 513 11.67 -12.81 2.61
C LEU A 513 12.31 -14.19 2.47
N PRO A 514 11.72 -15.15 1.70
CA PRO A 514 12.24 -16.50 1.60
C PRO A 514 13.51 -16.57 0.73
N ILE A 515 14.52 -17.33 1.18
CA ILE A 515 15.69 -17.70 0.39
C ILE A 515 15.32 -18.93 -0.42
N ARG A 516 15.08 -18.75 -1.70
CA ARG A 516 14.69 -19.81 -2.64
C ARG A 516 15.86 -20.71 -3.00
N ALA A 517 15.57 -21.94 -3.37
CA ALA A 517 16.58 -22.89 -3.83
C ALA A 517 17.28 -22.39 -5.09
N ARG A 518 18.55 -22.82 -5.28
CA ARG A 518 19.31 -22.50 -6.50
C ARG A 518 18.57 -23.04 -7.74
N GLY A 519 18.43 -22.21 -8.77
CA GLY A 519 17.72 -22.55 -10.01
C GLY A 519 16.23 -22.23 -9.99
N VAL A 520 15.71 -21.59 -8.94
CA VAL A 520 14.34 -21.07 -8.88
C VAL A 520 14.34 -19.59 -9.25
N ASP A 521 13.59 -19.25 -10.28
CA ASP A 521 13.15 -17.88 -10.61
C ASP A 521 11.80 -17.66 -9.91
N SER A 522 11.76 -16.74 -8.97
CA SER A 522 10.54 -16.45 -8.20
C SER A 522 9.42 -15.75 -9.00
N GLY A 523 9.59 -15.57 -10.31
CA GLY A 523 8.53 -15.13 -11.22
C GLY A 523 7.82 -16.26 -11.96
N LEU A 524 8.12 -17.51 -11.62
CA LEU A 524 7.51 -18.71 -12.22
C LEU A 524 7.22 -19.75 -11.13
N PRO A 525 6.16 -20.56 -11.26
CA PRO A 525 5.85 -21.60 -10.29
C PRO A 525 7.01 -22.55 -10.03
N THR A 526 7.14 -22.98 -8.79
CA THR A 526 8.20 -23.90 -8.33
C THR A 526 7.74 -25.35 -8.37
N ASP A 527 8.63 -26.29 -8.73
CA ASP A 527 8.36 -27.74 -8.66
C ASP A 527 8.12 -28.18 -7.21
N GLY A 528 6.91 -28.69 -6.92
CA GLY A 528 6.40 -29.07 -5.60
C GLY A 528 6.90 -30.41 -5.07
N ARG A 529 7.74 -31.17 -5.80
CA ARG A 529 8.19 -32.52 -5.41
C ARG A 529 9.18 -32.56 -4.23
N GLY A 530 9.52 -31.40 -3.63
CA GLY A 530 10.32 -31.30 -2.39
C GLY A 530 11.82 -31.07 -2.60
N ARG A 531 12.30 -30.91 -3.84
CA ARG A 531 13.71 -30.60 -4.15
C ARG A 531 14.05 -29.12 -4.04
N TYR A 532 13.06 -28.26 -4.29
CA TYR A 532 13.25 -26.81 -4.44
C TYR A 532 12.58 -26.01 -3.31
N GLU A 533 12.63 -26.52 -2.10
CA GLU A 533 12.11 -25.87 -0.90
C GLU A 533 12.86 -24.57 -0.58
N TRP A 534 12.19 -23.69 0.15
CA TRP A 534 12.85 -22.51 0.75
C TRP A 534 13.97 -22.96 1.69
N ARG A 535 15.12 -22.32 1.59
CA ARG A 535 16.33 -22.61 2.39
C ARG A 535 16.45 -21.68 3.62
N GLY A 536 15.36 -21.11 4.09
CA GLY A 536 15.32 -20.15 5.18
C GLY A 536 14.85 -18.77 4.71
N PHE A 537 15.22 -17.75 5.47
CA PHE A 537 14.75 -16.37 5.25
C PHE A 537 15.92 -15.39 5.29
N LEU A 538 15.78 -14.30 4.54
CA LEU A 538 16.77 -13.23 4.49
C LEU A 538 16.96 -12.64 5.90
N SER A 539 18.20 -12.55 6.37
CA SER A 539 18.49 -11.92 7.65
C SER A 539 18.28 -10.41 7.60
N ALA A 540 17.85 -9.81 8.70
CA ALA A 540 17.55 -8.38 8.80
C ALA A 540 18.71 -7.48 8.34
N ARG A 541 19.96 -7.88 8.56
CA ARG A 541 21.16 -7.12 8.11
C ARG A 541 21.30 -7.07 6.58
N ARG A 542 20.66 -7.97 5.85
CA ARG A 542 20.69 -8.03 4.38
C ARG A 542 19.48 -7.34 3.73
N HIS A 543 18.52 -6.90 4.51
CA HIS A 543 17.41 -6.08 4.01
C HIS A 543 17.92 -4.69 3.64
N PRO A 544 17.35 -4.05 2.60
CA PRO A 544 17.68 -2.65 2.30
C PRO A 544 17.45 -1.77 3.53
N HIS A 545 18.49 -1.05 3.96
CA HIS A 545 18.41 -0.08 5.05
C HIS A 545 19.45 1.03 4.87
N GLY A 546 19.14 2.21 5.38
CA GLY A 546 20.06 3.33 5.28
C GLY A 546 19.65 4.52 6.13
N ILE A 547 20.67 5.29 6.54
CA ILE A 547 20.54 6.57 7.26
C ILE A 547 20.99 7.69 6.31
N VAL A 548 20.10 8.66 6.06
CA VAL A 548 20.35 9.79 5.20
C VAL A 548 20.68 11.02 6.06
N ARG A 549 21.94 11.46 6.02
CA ARG A 549 22.43 12.63 6.75
C ARG A 549 22.53 13.88 5.87
N SER A 550 22.48 13.69 4.55
CA SER A 550 22.49 14.76 3.55
C SER A 550 21.62 14.35 2.36
N GLY A 551 21.04 15.33 1.67
CA GLY A 551 20.21 15.05 0.49
C GLY A 551 18.74 14.78 0.81
N VAL A 552 18.14 13.93 0.01
CA VAL A 552 16.70 13.63 -0.02
C VAL A 552 16.49 12.13 0.05
N LEU A 553 15.42 11.70 0.71
CA LEU A 553 14.90 10.33 0.68
C LEU A 553 13.46 10.38 0.27
N ASN A 554 13.19 9.99 -0.98
CA ASN A 554 11.84 9.88 -1.53
C ASN A 554 11.50 8.42 -1.78
N ASN A 555 10.24 8.06 -1.56
CA ASN A 555 9.70 6.77 -1.95
C ASN A 555 8.24 6.92 -2.38
N TRP A 556 7.88 6.21 -3.43
CA TRP A 556 6.49 6.02 -3.87
C TRP A 556 6.30 4.57 -4.33
N ASN A 557 6.58 3.64 -3.44
CA ASN A 557 6.63 2.20 -3.68
C ASN A 557 7.66 1.76 -4.74
N ASN A 558 8.64 2.61 -5.02
CA ASN A 558 9.74 2.29 -5.93
C ASN A 558 10.77 1.37 -5.26
N LYS A 559 11.69 0.89 -6.06
CA LYS A 559 12.80 0.03 -5.64
C LYS A 559 13.54 0.59 -4.43
N PRO A 560 13.64 -0.14 -3.31
CA PRO A 560 14.26 0.40 -2.11
C PRO A 560 15.77 0.64 -2.29
N ALA A 561 16.48 -0.28 -2.94
CA ALA A 561 17.92 -0.19 -3.18
C ALA A 561 18.34 -1.05 -4.39
N ARG A 562 19.53 -0.84 -4.91
CA ARG A 562 20.11 -1.66 -5.99
C ARG A 562 20.19 -3.13 -5.58
N GLY A 563 19.87 -4.04 -6.49
CA GLY A 563 19.93 -5.49 -6.27
C GLY A 563 18.72 -6.10 -5.56
N PHE A 564 17.76 -5.29 -5.13
CA PHE A 564 16.50 -5.78 -4.55
C PHE A 564 15.42 -5.84 -5.65
N PRO A 565 14.85 -7.02 -5.98
CA PRO A 565 13.84 -7.15 -7.02
C PRO A 565 12.45 -6.76 -6.53
N ALA A 566 11.56 -6.42 -7.46
CA ALA A 566 10.13 -6.46 -7.21
C ALA A 566 9.63 -7.90 -7.05
N ALA A 567 8.53 -8.10 -6.36
CA ALA A 567 7.77 -9.33 -6.41
C ALA A 567 7.17 -9.54 -7.83
N ASP A 568 6.74 -10.75 -8.12
CA ASP A 568 6.25 -11.12 -9.45
C ASP A 568 4.86 -10.55 -9.79
N ASP A 569 4.13 -10.09 -8.80
CA ASP A 569 2.88 -9.33 -8.94
C ASP A 569 3.09 -7.82 -9.16
N GLN A 570 4.34 -7.33 -9.02
CA GLN A 570 4.67 -5.92 -9.21
C GLN A 570 5.28 -5.67 -10.59
N TYR A 571 4.95 -4.53 -11.19
CA TYR A 571 5.46 -4.07 -12.48
C TYR A 571 6.04 -2.64 -12.42
N ALA A 572 6.12 -2.07 -11.22
CA ALA A 572 6.48 -0.66 -11.02
C ALA A 572 7.99 -0.39 -10.98
N TYR A 573 8.85 -1.42 -11.17
CA TYR A 573 10.30 -1.23 -11.23
C TYR A 573 10.75 -1.17 -12.68
N GLY A 574 11.03 0.04 -13.17
CA GLY A 574 11.47 0.29 -14.52
C GLY A 574 12.14 1.64 -14.69
N SER A 575 12.47 2.01 -15.93
CA SER A 575 13.15 3.26 -16.29
C SER A 575 12.31 4.51 -15.96
N ILE A 576 11.01 4.38 -16.01
CA ILE A 576 10.05 5.41 -15.58
C ILE A 576 9.32 4.90 -14.35
N GLN A 577 9.32 5.70 -13.28
CA GLN A 577 8.59 5.38 -12.06
C GLN A 577 8.05 6.69 -11.47
N ARG A 578 6.82 6.67 -10.96
CA ARG A 578 6.15 7.88 -10.41
C ARG A 578 6.93 8.60 -9.33
N VAL A 579 7.89 7.95 -8.63
CA VAL A 579 8.80 8.62 -7.70
C VAL A 579 9.66 9.69 -8.38
N ASP A 580 9.85 9.62 -9.70
CA ASP A 580 10.58 10.65 -10.44
C ASP A 580 9.85 11.99 -10.45
N LEU A 581 8.52 12.00 -10.31
CA LEU A 581 7.76 13.22 -10.07
C LEU A 581 8.14 13.86 -8.73
N LEU A 582 8.25 13.04 -7.67
CA LEU A 582 8.71 13.51 -6.35
C LEU A 582 10.15 14.01 -6.43
N ASN A 583 11.04 13.26 -7.08
CA ASN A 583 12.45 13.61 -7.24
C ASN A 583 12.61 14.93 -7.99
N ARG A 584 11.88 15.13 -9.09
CA ARG A 584 11.89 16.38 -9.89
C ARG A 584 11.38 17.56 -9.07
N ASN A 585 10.26 17.42 -8.36
CA ASN A 585 9.70 18.51 -7.58
C ASN A 585 10.55 18.86 -6.36
N THR A 586 11.16 17.88 -5.69
CA THR A 586 12.10 18.16 -4.59
C THR A 586 13.43 18.75 -5.09
N ALA A 587 13.85 18.47 -6.32
CA ALA A 587 15.06 19.04 -6.88
C ALA A 587 14.96 20.56 -7.17
N LYS A 588 13.75 21.07 -7.43
CA LYS A 588 13.50 22.49 -7.74
C LYS A 588 13.86 23.45 -6.59
N VAL A 589 13.91 22.95 -5.36
CA VAL A 589 14.15 23.77 -4.17
C VAL A 589 15.46 23.35 -3.51
N ARG A 590 16.40 24.26 -3.37
CA ARG A 590 17.72 23.98 -2.76
C ARG A 590 17.62 23.69 -1.26
N ARG A 591 16.84 24.48 -0.52
CA ARG A 591 16.58 24.31 0.92
C ARG A 591 15.08 24.41 1.19
N HIS A 592 14.49 23.31 1.64
CA HIS A 592 13.06 23.19 1.87
C HIS A 592 12.58 23.78 3.19
N THR A 593 11.32 24.20 3.20
CA THR A 593 10.45 24.28 4.37
C THR A 593 9.47 23.09 4.34
N LEU A 594 8.71 22.85 5.39
CA LEU A 594 7.64 21.85 5.36
C LEU A 594 6.60 22.19 4.27
N ALA A 595 6.28 23.48 4.09
CA ALA A 595 5.33 23.90 3.07
C ALA A 595 5.83 23.59 1.66
N THR A 596 7.07 23.92 1.30
CA THR A 596 7.63 23.62 -0.02
C THR A 596 7.78 22.11 -0.26
N LEU A 597 8.03 21.33 0.79
CA LEU A 597 8.10 19.87 0.69
C LEU A 597 6.71 19.26 0.51
N THR A 598 5.69 19.77 1.20
CA THR A 598 4.28 19.40 1.00
C THR A 598 3.82 19.78 -0.42
N GLY A 599 4.20 20.98 -0.90
CA GLY A 599 3.92 21.39 -2.28
C GLY A 599 4.54 20.47 -3.31
N ALA A 600 5.77 19.98 -3.08
CA ALA A 600 6.42 19.02 -3.97
C ALA A 600 5.65 17.68 -4.06
N MET A 601 5.14 17.18 -2.92
CA MET A 601 4.27 15.99 -2.88
C MET A 601 2.95 16.25 -3.58
N ASN A 602 2.32 17.38 -3.30
CA ASN A 602 1.03 17.75 -3.84
C ASN A 602 1.08 17.91 -5.37
N ALA A 603 2.09 18.60 -5.89
CA ALA A 603 2.32 18.72 -7.32
C ALA A 603 2.50 17.34 -7.98
N ALA A 604 3.36 16.50 -7.45
CA ALA A 604 3.61 15.16 -7.98
C ALA A 604 2.33 14.31 -8.05
N ALA A 605 1.44 14.43 -7.07
CA ALA A 605 0.20 13.68 -7.03
C ALA A 605 -0.81 14.07 -8.13
N THR A 606 -0.74 15.29 -8.65
CA THR A 606 -1.64 15.79 -9.70
C THR A 606 -1.05 15.75 -11.11
N GLN A 607 0.24 15.43 -11.26
CA GLN A 607 0.93 15.39 -12.54
C GLN A 607 0.66 14.10 -13.32
N ASP A 608 0.59 14.22 -14.63
CA ASP A 608 0.51 13.08 -15.55
C ASP A 608 1.90 12.48 -15.79
N VAL A 609 2.09 11.22 -15.40
CA VAL A 609 3.36 10.50 -15.56
C VAL A 609 3.74 10.33 -17.04
N ARG A 610 2.74 10.08 -17.87
CA ARG A 610 2.91 9.84 -19.32
C ARG A 610 3.49 11.07 -20.01
N ASP A 611 2.95 12.23 -19.66
CA ASP A 611 3.39 13.49 -20.25
C ASP A 611 4.74 13.96 -19.65
N VAL A 612 4.87 13.98 -18.34
CA VAL A 612 6.10 14.47 -17.69
C VAL A 612 7.32 13.61 -18.01
N LEU A 613 7.16 12.28 -18.05
CA LEU A 613 8.30 11.35 -18.07
C LEU A 613 8.49 10.62 -19.39
N LEU A 614 7.41 10.27 -20.12
CA LEU A 614 7.50 9.52 -21.37
C LEU A 614 7.50 10.44 -22.61
N LEU A 615 6.70 11.50 -22.62
CA LEU A 615 6.56 12.40 -23.78
C LEU A 615 7.91 12.87 -24.35
N PRO A 616 8.96 13.17 -23.56
CA PRO A 616 10.25 13.55 -24.12
C PRO A 616 10.84 12.52 -25.09
N THR A 617 10.73 11.22 -24.77
CA THR A 617 11.19 10.13 -25.65
C THR A 617 10.25 9.95 -26.83
N LEU A 618 8.94 10.01 -26.59
CA LEU A 618 7.91 9.92 -27.64
C LEU A 618 8.05 11.06 -28.67
N SER A 619 8.24 12.30 -28.20
CA SER A 619 8.44 13.47 -29.09
C SER A 619 9.65 13.33 -30.00
N LYS A 620 10.77 12.76 -29.52
CA LYS A 620 11.95 12.51 -30.37
C LYS A 620 11.62 11.57 -31.52
N VAL A 621 10.84 10.51 -31.27
CA VAL A 621 10.41 9.58 -32.31
C VAL A 621 9.49 10.27 -33.30
N LEU A 622 8.48 11.01 -32.82
CA LEU A 622 7.51 11.71 -33.67
C LEU A 622 8.18 12.78 -34.54
N ARG A 623 9.07 13.58 -33.95
CA ARG A 623 9.81 14.65 -34.65
C ARG A 623 10.95 14.18 -35.54
N SER A 624 11.28 12.87 -35.56
CA SER A 624 12.26 12.29 -36.49
C SER A 624 11.77 12.30 -37.94
N GLY A 625 10.56 12.82 -38.24
CA GLY A 625 10.01 13.05 -39.54
C GLY A 625 8.77 13.96 -39.50
N ARG A 626 8.14 14.22 -40.66
CA ARG A 626 6.98 15.11 -40.73
C ARG A 626 5.74 14.50 -40.06
N ALA A 627 4.95 15.35 -39.40
CA ALA A 627 3.60 15.01 -38.96
C ALA A 627 2.68 14.78 -40.17
N PRO A 628 1.70 13.89 -40.11
CA PRO A 628 0.79 13.62 -41.19
C PRO A 628 -0.16 14.79 -41.48
N THR A 629 -0.56 15.55 -40.45
CA THR A 629 -1.47 16.69 -40.55
C THR A 629 -1.04 17.82 -39.60
N ALA A 630 -1.53 19.04 -39.92
CA ALA A 630 -1.36 20.19 -39.02
C ALA A 630 -1.99 19.97 -37.63
N ARG A 631 -3.16 19.27 -37.59
CA ARG A 631 -3.85 18.91 -36.33
C ARG A 631 -2.97 18.02 -35.45
N ALA A 632 -2.39 16.98 -36.03
CA ALA A 632 -1.51 16.07 -35.26
C ALA A 632 -0.29 16.82 -34.69
N MET A 633 0.33 17.70 -35.49
CA MET A 633 1.43 18.52 -35.01
C MET A 633 0.96 19.44 -33.87
N ARG A 634 -0.21 20.10 -34.04
CA ARG A 634 -0.76 20.95 -32.99
C ARG A 634 -1.03 20.21 -31.69
N MET A 635 -1.53 18.98 -31.77
CA MET A 635 -1.72 18.11 -30.59
C MET A 635 -0.39 17.85 -29.88
N LEU A 636 0.68 17.53 -30.60
CA LEU A 636 2.01 17.33 -30.01
C LEU A 636 2.53 18.60 -29.33
N GLU A 637 2.38 19.77 -29.97
CA GLU A 637 2.78 21.07 -29.42
C GLU A 637 2.03 21.39 -28.11
N LEU A 638 0.73 21.06 -28.04
CA LEU A 638 -0.10 21.25 -26.85
C LEU A 638 0.35 20.32 -25.72
N LEU A 639 0.67 19.06 -25.99
CA LEU A 639 1.24 18.14 -25.02
C LEU A 639 2.58 18.66 -24.48
N GLU A 640 3.49 19.11 -25.37
CA GLU A 640 4.79 19.67 -24.97
C GLU A 640 4.63 20.97 -24.14
N ALA A 641 3.65 21.80 -24.47
CA ALA A 641 3.30 23.00 -23.70
C ALA A 641 2.78 22.61 -22.31
N TRP A 642 1.85 21.67 -22.24
CA TRP A 642 1.31 21.15 -20.98
C TRP A 642 2.41 20.61 -20.08
N ARG A 643 3.34 19.83 -20.64
CA ARG A 643 4.51 19.34 -19.90
C ARG A 643 5.38 20.48 -19.33
N ARG A 644 5.62 21.55 -20.09
CA ARG A 644 6.38 22.72 -19.59
C ARG A 644 5.68 23.40 -18.42
N HIS A 645 4.36 23.40 -18.38
CA HIS A 645 3.55 23.94 -17.30
C HIS A 645 3.30 22.92 -16.17
N GLY A 646 3.96 21.75 -16.20
CA GLY A 646 3.93 20.75 -15.14
C GLY A 646 2.94 19.61 -15.34
N ALA A 647 2.21 19.56 -16.44
CA ALA A 647 1.26 18.51 -16.81
C ALA A 647 0.27 18.14 -15.68
N SER A 648 -0.29 19.16 -15.03
CA SER A 648 -1.26 18.96 -13.94
C SER A 648 -2.65 18.65 -14.47
N ARG A 649 -3.34 17.73 -13.80
CA ARG A 649 -4.72 17.33 -14.11
C ARG A 649 -5.69 17.99 -13.11
N LEU A 650 -5.71 19.31 -13.12
CA LEU A 650 -6.52 20.10 -12.21
C LEU A 650 -7.69 20.80 -12.94
N ASP A 651 -8.79 20.89 -12.24
CA ASP A 651 -9.96 21.72 -12.52
C ASP A 651 -10.02 22.78 -11.41
N ARG A 652 -9.42 23.95 -11.63
CA ARG A 652 -9.30 24.98 -10.59
C ARG A 652 -10.51 25.90 -10.52
N ASN A 653 -11.15 26.13 -11.65
CA ASN A 653 -12.36 26.93 -11.74
C ASN A 653 -13.63 26.15 -11.40
N LEU A 654 -13.53 24.82 -11.21
CA LEU A 654 -14.60 23.90 -10.82
C LEU A 654 -15.75 23.83 -11.82
N ASP A 655 -15.46 24.00 -13.12
CA ASP A 655 -16.44 23.87 -14.22
C ASP A 655 -16.69 22.40 -14.61
N GLY A 656 -15.98 21.46 -14.02
CA GLY A 656 -16.08 20.03 -14.30
C GLY A 656 -15.13 19.53 -15.39
N LEU A 657 -14.26 20.40 -15.89
CA LEU A 657 -13.29 20.11 -16.96
C LEU A 657 -11.86 20.31 -16.45
N ILE A 658 -10.93 19.52 -16.93
CA ILE A 658 -9.50 19.75 -16.65
C ILE A 658 -9.05 21.00 -17.42
N ASP A 659 -8.35 21.91 -16.74
CA ASP A 659 -7.99 23.25 -17.27
C ASP A 659 -7.23 23.18 -18.60
N ASP A 660 -6.37 22.19 -18.81
CA ASP A 660 -5.45 22.13 -19.96
C ASP A 660 -5.89 21.09 -21.01
N PRO A 661 -5.86 21.41 -22.30
CA PRO A 661 -6.23 20.49 -23.38
C PRO A 661 -5.32 19.25 -23.47
N GLY A 662 -4.07 19.34 -22.99
CA GLY A 662 -3.13 18.22 -22.98
C GLY A 662 -3.67 16.99 -22.28
N ALA A 663 -4.49 17.15 -21.24
CA ALA A 663 -5.13 16.03 -20.53
C ALA A 663 -6.10 15.25 -21.46
N ALA A 664 -6.96 15.94 -22.21
CA ALA A 664 -7.88 15.29 -23.14
C ALA A 664 -7.12 14.59 -24.28
N ILE A 665 -6.10 15.26 -24.82
CA ILE A 665 -5.26 14.72 -25.90
C ILE A 665 -4.54 13.46 -25.42
N MET A 666 -3.90 13.50 -24.24
CA MET A 666 -3.18 12.35 -23.69
C MET A 666 -4.11 11.18 -23.38
N ASP A 667 -5.28 11.44 -22.80
CA ASP A 667 -6.24 10.39 -22.46
C ASP A 667 -6.78 9.68 -23.70
N ALA A 668 -7.10 10.41 -24.77
CA ALA A 668 -7.56 9.83 -26.02
C ALA A 668 -6.44 9.09 -26.78
N ALA A 669 -5.21 9.62 -26.76
CA ALA A 669 -4.09 9.04 -27.48
C ALA A 669 -3.47 7.83 -26.78
N TRP A 670 -3.46 7.80 -25.45
CA TRP A 670 -2.67 6.84 -24.66
C TRP A 670 -2.96 5.35 -24.96
N PRO A 671 -4.20 4.87 -24.97
CA PRO A 671 -4.47 3.46 -25.28
C PRO A 671 -3.97 3.09 -26.68
N ARG A 672 -4.13 3.98 -27.65
CA ARG A 672 -3.69 3.78 -29.02
C ARG A 672 -2.18 3.79 -29.17
N LEU A 673 -1.49 4.70 -28.45
CA LEU A 673 -0.03 4.77 -28.42
C LEU A 673 0.56 3.51 -27.79
N ALA A 674 0.00 3.02 -26.68
CA ALA A 674 0.46 1.81 -26.02
C ALA A 674 0.23 0.57 -26.89
N ASP A 675 -0.92 0.47 -27.59
CA ASP A 675 -1.17 -0.61 -28.54
C ASP A 675 -0.23 -0.54 -29.73
N ALA A 676 -0.06 0.61 -30.37
CA ALA A 676 0.87 0.80 -31.50
C ALA A 676 2.32 0.45 -31.13
N ALA A 677 2.76 0.84 -29.94
CA ALA A 677 4.13 0.59 -29.48
C ALA A 677 4.37 -0.90 -29.13
N ILE A 678 3.54 -1.50 -28.31
CA ILE A 678 3.76 -2.84 -27.72
C ILE A 678 2.69 -3.84 -28.16
N GLY A 679 1.41 -3.47 -28.10
CA GLY A 679 0.27 -4.36 -28.30
C GLY A 679 0.23 -4.97 -29.70
N ALA A 680 0.44 -4.16 -30.74
CA ALA A 680 0.43 -4.62 -32.13
C ALA A 680 1.46 -5.75 -32.40
N ARG A 681 2.56 -5.80 -31.65
CA ARG A 681 3.55 -6.88 -31.74
C ARG A 681 3.08 -8.15 -31.06
N LEU A 682 2.47 -8.00 -29.87
CA LEU A 682 1.99 -9.12 -29.06
C LEU A 682 0.71 -9.75 -29.64
N GLY A 683 -0.10 -8.96 -30.32
CA GLY A 683 -1.43 -9.32 -30.79
C GLY A 683 -2.49 -9.27 -29.67
N PRO A 684 -3.80 -9.19 -30.03
CA PRO A 684 -4.87 -8.85 -29.09
C PRO A 684 -4.89 -9.70 -27.82
N ARG A 685 -4.81 -11.04 -27.96
CA ARG A 685 -4.89 -11.95 -26.83
C ARG A 685 -3.76 -11.72 -25.80
N LEU A 686 -2.50 -11.71 -26.23
CA LEU A 686 -1.38 -11.54 -25.32
C LEU A 686 -1.30 -10.12 -24.75
N THR A 687 -1.76 -9.12 -25.49
CA THR A 687 -1.89 -7.73 -25.01
C THR A 687 -2.92 -7.64 -23.90
N THR A 688 -4.10 -8.24 -24.09
CA THR A 688 -5.15 -8.32 -23.06
C THR A 688 -4.67 -9.07 -21.82
N GLU A 689 -4.02 -10.21 -22.01
CA GLU A 689 -3.48 -11.00 -20.89
C GLU A 689 -2.41 -10.23 -20.11
N LEU A 690 -1.49 -9.56 -20.80
CA LEU A 690 -0.48 -8.69 -20.18
C LEU A 690 -1.15 -7.54 -19.40
N GLY A 691 -2.15 -6.88 -19.98
CA GLY A 691 -2.87 -5.78 -19.34
C GLY A 691 -3.71 -6.21 -18.14
N GLN A 692 -4.53 -7.24 -18.30
CA GLN A 692 -5.48 -7.64 -17.25
C GLN A 692 -4.84 -8.41 -16.08
N ARG A 693 -3.81 -9.22 -16.34
CA ARG A 693 -3.26 -10.19 -15.37
C ARG A 693 -1.88 -9.84 -14.84
N LEU A 694 -1.12 -9.00 -15.55
CA LEU A 694 0.30 -8.82 -15.27
C LEU A 694 0.74 -7.37 -15.10
N MET A 695 0.04 -6.38 -15.67
CA MET A 695 0.49 -4.97 -15.69
C MET A 695 -0.58 -3.92 -15.40
N GLY A 696 -1.83 -4.31 -15.42
CA GLY A 696 -2.96 -3.38 -15.49
C GLY A 696 -3.29 -2.92 -16.92
N PRO A 697 -4.53 -2.48 -17.17
CA PRO A 697 -4.98 -1.97 -18.46
C PRO A 697 -4.26 -0.68 -18.87
N PHE A 698 -4.34 -0.34 -20.17
CA PHE A 698 -3.71 0.87 -20.72
C PHE A 698 -4.17 2.17 -20.06
N ASP A 699 -5.42 2.25 -19.66
CA ASP A 699 -6.13 3.45 -19.21
C ASP A 699 -6.29 3.56 -17.69
N LEU A 700 -5.59 2.73 -16.91
CA LEU A 700 -5.60 2.79 -15.45
C LEU A 700 -4.79 3.95 -14.91
N PRO A 701 -5.33 4.56 -13.90
CA PRO A 701 -6.34 5.59 -13.84
C PRO A 701 -5.80 6.86 -14.46
N PRO A 702 -6.56 7.96 -14.55
CA PRO A 702 -6.06 9.18 -15.17
C PRO A 702 -4.66 9.56 -14.67
N GLY A 703 -3.76 9.98 -15.58
CA GLY A 703 -2.39 10.36 -15.25
C GLY A 703 -1.35 9.23 -15.31
N GLY A 704 -1.74 8.00 -15.58
CA GLY A 704 -0.80 6.87 -15.81
C GLY A 704 0.06 6.46 -14.60
N GLN A 705 -0.28 6.89 -13.39
CA GLN A 705 0.55 6.65 -12.20
C GLN A 705 0.57 5.19 -11.73
N PHE A 706 -0.37 4.38 -12.20
CA PHE A 706 -0.53 2.98 -11.83
C PHE A 706 -0.42 2.03 -13.02
N SER A 707 -0.09 2.52 -14.21
CA SER A 707 0.15 1.70 -15.40
C SER A 707 1.63 1.37 -15.56
N GLY A 708 1.95 0.15 -15.98
CA GLY A 708 3.33 -0.26 -16.30
C GLY A 708 3.73 -0.06 -17.76
N TRP A 709 2.80 0.28 -18.65
CA TRP A 709 3.03 0.34 -20.10
C TRP A 709 4.06 1.39 -20.52
N HIS A 710 4.10 2.53 -19.83
CA HIS A 710 5.07 3.61 -20.11
C HIS A 710 6.53 3.17 -19.92
N ILE A 711 6.81 2.22 -19.02
CA ILE A 711 8.17 1.67 -18.80
C ILE A 711 8.67 0.96 -20.05
N TYR A 712 7.85 0.09 -20.63
CA TYR A 712 8.21 -0.70 -21.81
C TYR A 712 8.27 0.16 -23.07
N MET A 713 7.35 1.11 -23.20
CA MET A 713 7.39 2.09 -24.29
C MET A 713 8.66 2.93 -24.24
N ASP A 714 9.06 3.47 -23.08
CA ASP A 714 10.29 4.24 -22.95
C ASP A 714 11.52 3.44 -23.43
N LYS A 715 11.67 2.22 -22.94
CA LYS A 715 12.80 1.36 -23.32
C LYS A 715 12.79 0.99 -24.79
N ASP A 716 11.63 0.68 -25.36
CA ASP A 716 11.51 0.32 -26.77
C ASP A 716 11.83 1.51 -27.68
N LEU A 717 11.24 2.68 -27.39
CA LEU A 717 11.47 3.90 -28.18
C LEU A 717 12.93 4.36 -28.09
N ARG A 718 13.56 4.33 -26.91
CA ARG A 718 14.99 4.65 -26.76
C ARG A 718 15.87 3.67 -27.54
N THR A 719 15.53 2.37 -27.55
CA THR A 719 16.25 1.35 -28.32
C THR A 719 16.18 1.65 -29.83
N LEU A 720 15.00 2.09 -30.32
CA LEU A 720 14.81 2.47 -31.73
C LEU A 720 15.57 3.76 -32.09
N LEU A 721 15.70 4.71 -31.16
CA LEU A 721 16.48 5.94 -31.31
C LEU A 721 18.00 5.71 -31.21
N GLY A 722 18.46 4.49 -30.89
CA GLY A 722 19.88 4.21 -30.62
C GLY A 722 20.37 4.72 -29.26
N GLU A 723 19.47 5.12 -28.38
CA GLU A 723 19.81 5.57 -27.03
C GLU A 723 20.12 4.38 -26.11
N PRO A 724 21.02 4.52 -25.10
CA PRO A 724 21.41 3.43 -24.25
C PRO A 724 20.24 2.96 -23.36
N VAL A 725 20.01 1.65 -23.34
CA VAL A 725 19.05 0.96 -22.45
C VAL A 725 19.78 -0.12 -21.67
N ARG A 726 19.66 -0.09 -20.35
CA ARG A 726 20.24 -1.09 -19.45
C ARG A 726 19.23 -2.16 -19.06
N GLY A 727 19.70 -3.30 -18.59
CA GLY A 727 18.86 -4.41 -18.16
C GLY A 727 18.67 -5.49 -19.23
N ARG A 728 17.52 -6.15 -19.19
CA ARG A 728 17.22 -7.31 -20.05
C ARG A 728 16.41 -6.98 -21.29
N PHE A 729 16.01 -5.74 -21.51
CA PHE A 729 15.21 -5.31 -22.65
C PHE A 729 16.01 -5.41 -23.94
N ARG A 730 15.67 -6.36 -24.80
CA ARG A 730 16.43 -6.70 -26.01
C ARG A 730 15.63 -6.77 -27.30
N ASN A 731 14.29 -6.93 -27.18
CA ASN A 731 13.45 -6.95 -28.35
C ASN A 731 13.03 -5.52 -28.74
N ARG A 732 12.68 -5.35 -29.99
CA ARG A 732 12.12 -4.11 -30.54
C ARG A 732 10.69 -4.38 -30.91
N TYR A 733 9.76 -3.60 -30.37
CA TYR A 733 8.32 -3.82 -30.50
C TYR A 733 7.69 -2.88 -31.52
N CYS A 734 7.77 -1.58 -31.31
CA CYS A 734 7.17 -0.54 -32.13
C CYS A 734 7.67 -0.61 -33.57
N GLY A 735 6.75 -0.47 -34.53
CA GLY A 735 7.06 -0.52 -35.95
C GLY A 735 7.79 -1.79 -36.41
N ARG A 736 7.64 -2.91 -35.66
CA ARG A 736 8.41 -4.16 -35.87
C ARG A 736 9.93 -3.96 -35.85
N GLY A 737 10.40 -2.99 -35.06
CA GLY A 737 11.82 -2.66 -34.89
C GLY A 737 12.38 -1.66 -35.89
N ARG A 738 11.54 -1.00 -36.68
CA ARG A 738 11.94 0.05 -37.65
C ARG A 738 11.43 1.40 -37.17
N LEU A 739 12.34 2.37 -36.97
CA LEU A 739 12.00 3.71 -36.45
C LEU A 739 10.97 4.44 -37.34
N SER A 740 11.15 4.39 -38.66
CA SER A 740 10.22 5.03 -39.62
C SER A 740 8.80 4.48 -39.51
N ARG A 741 8.66 3.15 -39.37
CA ARG A 741 7.36 2.52 -39.19
C ARG A 741 6.78 2.80 -37.81
N CYS A 742 7.59 2.75 -36.74
CA CYS A 742 7.17 3.12 -35.40
C CYS A 742 6.60 4.55 -35.36
N ARG A 743 7.33 5.50 -35.96
CA ARG A 743 6.86 6.89 -36.11
C ARG A 743 5.51 6.97 -36.85
N HIS A 744 5.38 6.26 -37.96
CA HIS A 744 4.11 6.19 -38.69
C HIS A 744 2.96 5.68 -37.83
N ASP A 745 3.17 4.55 -37.17
CA ASP A 745 2.14 3.91 -36.32
C ASP A 745 1.75 4.80 -35.13
N LEU A 746 2.72 5.50 -34.52
CA LEU A 746 2.46 6.45 -33.41
C LEU A 746 1.74 7.72 -33.89
N TRP A 747 2.09 8.27 -35.07
CA TRP A 747 1.35 9.37 -35.63
C TRP A 747 -0.09 8.98 -36.00
N ALA A 748 -0.30 7.78 -36.53
CA ALA A 748 -1.64 7.27 -36.82
C ALA A 748 -2.48 7.15 -35.51
N ALA A 749 -1.86 6.76 -34.40
CA ALA A 749 -2.52 6.73 -33.10
C ALA A 749 -2.94 8.12 -32.62
N ILE A 750 -2.09 9.14 -32.81
CA ILE A 750 -2.39 10.54 -32.47
C ILE A 750 -3.51 11.08 -33.36
N GLU A 751 -3.44 10.83 -34.70
CA GLU A 751 -4.49 11.24 -35.64
C GLU A 751 -5.85 10.65 -35.31
N ALA A 752 -5.90 9.34 -35.00
CA ALA A 752 -7.14 8.67 -34.60
C ALA A 752 -7.73 9.27 -33.32
N ALA A 753 -6.87 9.60 -32.35
CA ALA A 753 -7.30 10.31 -31.14
C ALA A 753 -7.82 11.72 -31.44
N GLY A 754 -7.14 12.45 -32.35
CA GLY A 754 -7.56 13.77 -32.78
C GLY A 754 -8.89 13.75 -33.54
N ALA A 755 -9.12 12.73 -34.36
CA ALA A 755 -10.40 12.56 -35.05
C ALA A 755 -11.55 12.30 -34.06
N GLN A 756 -11.32 11.46 -33.06
CA GLN A 756 -12.29 11.21 -31.98
C GLN A 756 -12.61 12.48 -31.19
N LEU A 757 -11.61 13.24 -30.80
CA LEU A 757 -11.81 14.48 -30.03
C LEU A 757 -12.48 15.56 -30.87
N ALA A 758 -12.10 15.70 -32.15
CA ALA A 758 -12.72 16.66 -33.06
C ALA A 758 -14.20 16.36 -33.31
N SER A 759 -14.57 15.08 -33.43
CA SER A 759 -15.97 14.65 -33.52
C SER A 759 -16.76 14.95 -32.25
N ALA A 760 -16.15 14.80 -31.08
CA ALA A 760 -16.82 14.97 -29.79
C ALA A 760 -16.86 16.42 -29.29
N GLN A 761 -15.84 17.23 -29.57
CA GLN A 761 -15.63 18.56 -28.99
C GLN A 761 -15.34 19.68 -30.01
N GLY A 762 -15.47 19.39 -31.32
CA GLY A 762 -15.20 20.35 -32.37
C GLY A 762 -13.74 20.35 -32.85
N PRO A 763 -13.44 21.07 -33.95
CA PRO A 763 -12.18 20.93 -34.69
C PRO A 763 -10.94 21.52 -34.01
N ASP A 764 -11.10 22.44 -33.06
CA ASP A 764 -10.00 23.16 -32.43
C ASP A 764 -9.40 22.39 -31.26
N PRO A 765 -8.15 21.86 -31.36
CA PRO A 765 -7.51 21.13 -30.28
C PRO A 765 -7.27 21.94 -28.99
N GLN A 766 -7.23 23.29 -29.08
CA GLN A 766 -7.05 24.12 -27.87
C GLN A 766 -8.28 24.16 -26.97
N ARG A 767 -9.44 23.83 -27.49
CA ARG A 767 -10.72 23.82 -26.76
C ARG A 767 -11.05 22.47 -26.15
N TRP A 768 -10.31 21.43 -26.51
CA TRP A 768 -10.58 20.09 -25.95
C TRP A 768 -10.28 20.02 -24.47
N ARG A 769 -11.18 19.42 -23.72
CA ARG A 769 -11.04 19.26 -22.26
C ARG A 769 -11.35 17.83 -21.85
N ALA A 770 -10.63 17.33 -20.86
CA ALA A 770 -10.95 16.08 -20.21
C ALA A 770 -11.98 16.31 -19.10
N ASP A 771 -12.88 15.35 -18.90
CA ASP A 771 -13.88 15.38 -17.85
C ASP A 771 -13.20 15.21 -16.46
N ALA A 772 -13.25 16.25 -15.63
CA ALA A 772 -12.68 16.27 -14.29
C ALA A 772 -13.40 15.29 -13.34
N ARG A 773 -14.63 14.85 -13.65
CA ARG A 773 -15.34 13.85 -12.83
C ARG A 773 -14.61 12.51 -12.79
N ARG A 774 -13.81 12.19 -13.81
CA ARG A 774 -12.94 11.02 -13.83
C ARG A 774 -11.83 11.08 -12.76
N GLU A 775 -11.51 12.27 -12.28
CA GLU A 775 -10.54 12.51 -11.20
C GLU A 775 -11.16 12.39 -9.81
N ARG A 776 -12.45 12.15 -9.70
CA ARG A 776 -13.13 12.07 -8.41
C ARG A 776 -12.88 10.75 -7.71
N ILE A 777 -12.79 10.81 -6.38
CA ILE A 777 -12.67 9.63 -5.52
C ILE A 777 -13.95 9.48 -4.71
N THR A 778 -14.64 8.37 -4.93
CA THR A 778 -15.78 7.92 -4.11
C THR A 778 -15.25 7.02 -3.00
N PHE A 779 -15.80 7.16 -1.80
CA PHE A 779 -15.47 6.29 -0.68
C PHE A 779 -16.08 4.89 -0.84
N ILE A 780 -15.45 3.89 -0.27
CA ILE A 780 -15.88 2.48 -0.37
C ILE A 780 -16.43 2.04 1.01
N PRO A 781 -17.61 1.41 1.06
CA PRO A 781 -18.59 1.25 -0.02
C PRO A 781 -19.25 2.58 -0.42
N GLY A 782 -19.59 2.69 -1.71
CA GLY A 782 -20.24 3.88 -2.25
C GLY A 782 -21.57 4.18 -1.56
N GLY A 783 -21.88 5.47 -1.37
CA GLY A 783 -23.15 5.93 -0.80
C GLY A 783 -23.20 6.06 0.73
N LEU A 784 -22.34 5.38 1.50
CA LEU A 784 -22.31 5.55 2.97
C LEU A 784 -21.83 6.95 3.36
N LEU A 785 -20.79 7.46 2.71
CA LEU A 785 -20.39 8.86 2.83
C LEU A 785 -20.74 9.57 1.52
N PRO A 786 -21.67 10.54 1.50
CA PRO A 786 -22.13 11.18 0.26
C PRO A 786 -21.08 12.11 -0.34
N TYR A 787 -20.06 12.50 0.42
CA TYR A 787 -18.99 13.37 -0.07
C TYR A 787 -18.09 12.63 -1.05
N THR A 788 -17.75 13.29 -2.17
CA THR A 788 -16.82 12.80 -3.17
C THR A 788 -15.65 13.76 -3.27
N MET A 789 -14.41 13.26 -3.09
CA MET A 789 -13.21 14.07 -3.32
C MET A 789 -13.06 14.37 -4.81
N ARG A 790 -12.72 15.62 -5.13
CA ARG A 790 -12.72 16.12 -6.51
C ARG A 790 -11.57 15.64 -7.36
N TYR A 791 -10.48 15.21 -6.76
CA TYR A 791 -9.25 14.90 -7.47
C TYR A 791 -8.78 13.48 -7.19
N THR A 792 -8.38 12.72 -8.20
CA THR A 792 -7.63 11.46 -8.10
C THR A 792 -6.18 11.68 -7.67
N ASN A 793 -5.47 10.58 -7.42
CA ASN A 793 -4.03 10.62 -7.09
C ASN A 793 -3.68 11.57 -5.95
N ARG A 794 -4.53 11.58 -4.92
CA ARG A 794 -4.24 12.35 -3.71
C ARG A 794 -2.82 12.08 -3.24
N PRO A 795 -2.16 13.06 -2.64
CA PRO A 795 -0.84 12.87 -2.06
C PRO A 795 -0.83 11.65 -1.13
N SER A 796 -1.92 11.42 -0.40
CA SER A 796 -2.05 10.29 0.52
C SER A 796 -3.47 10.13 1.04
N GLY A 797 -3.81 8.94 1.57
CA GLY A 797 -5.02 8.72 2.38
C GLY A 797 -4.82 9.14 3.83
N ILE A 798 -3.57 9.29 4.26
CA ILE A 798 -3.12 9.86 5.54
C ILE A 798 -1.91 10.73 5.21
N GLN A 799 -1.87 11.94 5.74
CA GLN A 799 -0.68 12.79 5.55
C GLN A 799 -0.19 13.35 6.89
N GLN A 800 1.10 13.25 7.11
CA GLN A 800 1.79 13.85 8.26
C GLN A 800 2.87 14.81 7.78
N VAL A 801 2.96 15.95 8.47
CA VAL A 801 3.94 17.01 8.19
C VAL A 801 4.65 17.34 9.50
N VAL A 802 5.87 16.83 9.66
CA VAL A 802 6.55 16.84 10.97
C VAL A 802 8.02 17.30 10.86
N SER A 803 8.46 18.08 11.86
CA SER A 803 9.88 18.36 12.11
C SER A 803 10.13 18.51 13.60
N PHE A 804 11.35 18.19 14.04
CA PHE A 804 11.80 18.26 15.42
C PHE A 804 13.00 19.20 15.55
N ARG A 805 13.10 19.92 16.67
CA ARG A 805 14.26 20.73 17.06
C ARG A 805 15.01 20.20 18.27
N GLY A 806 14.48 19.20 18.93
CA GLY A 806 15.05 18.59 20.11
C GLY A 806 14.98 17.07 20.10
N HIS A 807 15.54 16.48 21.11
CA HIS A 807 15.60 15.04 21.31
C HIS A 807 15.58 14.73 22.82
N ARG A 808 14.97 13.62 23.21
CA ARG A 808 15.01 13.13 24.58
C ARG A 808 16.46 12.92 25.02
N ARG A 809 16.79 13.27 26.27
CA ARG A 809 18.11 12.95 26.87
C ARG A 809 18.31 11.42 26.85
N ARG A 810 19.53 11.00 26.56
CA ARG A 810 19.93 9.58 26.51
C ARG A 810 19.79 8.90 27.86
#